data_119bc22d46fc188586d4763494e4bf19
#
_entry.id   119bc22d46fc188586d4763494e4bf19
#
_cell.length_a   1.000
_cell.length_b   1.000
_cell.length_c   1.000
_cell.angle_alpha   90.00
_cell.angle_beta   90.00
_cell.angle_gamma   90.00
#
_symmetry.space_group_name_H-M   'P 1'
#
loop_
_entity.id
_entity.type
_entity.pdbx_description
1 polymer ?
#
loop_
_entity_poly.entity_id
_entity_poly.type
_entity_poly.pdbx_seq_one_letter_code
_entity_poly.pdbx_strand_id
1 'polypeptide(L)'
;VQATKRFSAQCIEQLCSEIEDSRGNEVFALGYLDDQGLVSRLVIRARGNKDSVLALQHWSGDAGPSDDSSHAPDVLIHNHPTGYLVPSDEDLDIAGHAAADGTGFFIVDNRVSKVYVVAEPTRRRKRVLLDADTICAALEEGGSIARKLESYESRPSQLGLMRLIIRGFNEDSMVAAEAGTGVGKSFAYLLPAMRYALENDERIVLSTATINLQQQLYEKDIPLVNGTLEKSGRGSAVKAVLIKGRGNYLCHRRLGETLRETELFDDDKDDLERITAWAETTATGSRSDLSFLPAESLWSRVCSEADLCMGLRCPERERCFVLALRKEAADARILVVNHHLLFADLAARAEGAGYDSTVVLPPYTRVIMDEAHTMESAATSFFSKEFSRLSLYRQLGRLYRHRRAQRLGLLVRLAALSRQEDKLDDGAEAVQFIRDTADALDESALNFCRAEGNFRLTPADESSIAAALTPLLLELRKKISALAGLIRDMLETVPEDSADDPTVWEIKSITRRLEAIGSVCGSFIEYQERPEEVMWIERHAGRGAAAKSSGADWAVLTVTPIDVAPALREALFEPNKTVVCVSATLTVAESFTYWMNRSGLGYTGTAAPSDKAVLTGRFPSPFPYSRSVLLGVPRDAPLPDDASYRTFVDQAVTQLAETAGGSALILFTSYESLKSAFAAAAPVLEEQGIRCLKQGDDDRSRLLQAFLQDRTSVLFATDSFWEGVDAPGDTLRLVILCRLPFRAPNEPVFKARCEALENRGKSSFMELSLPESVMKFKQGFGRLMRRSSDHGVVAVLDGRLLHKRYGEFFLRSLPETGRSFGEFESLLREMERFLF
;
A
#
# COMPACT_ATOMS: atom_id res chain seq x y z
N VAL A 1 -24.00 32.55 -16.00
CA VAL A 1 -23.01 33.32 -16.78
C VAL A 1 -23.73 33.95 -17.98
N GLN A 2 -23.25 35.08 -18.54
CA GLN A 2 -23.78 35.60 -19.82
C GLN A 2 -23.40 34.61 -20.95
N ALA A 3 -24.35 34.30 -21.83
CA ALA A 3 -24.14 33.36 -22.91
C ALA A 3 -23.01 33.79 -23.87
N THR A 4 -22.80 35.06 -24.07
CA THR A 4 -21.69 35.63 -24.87
C THR A 4 -20.29 35.27 -24.38
N LYS A 5 -20.16 34.78 -23.13
CA LYS A 5 -18.89 34.28 -22.56
C LYS A 5 -18.65 32.80 -22.83
N ARG A 6 -19.62 32.08 -23.36
CA ARG A 6 -19.58 30.62 -23.59
C ARG A 6 -19.93 30.24 -25.03
N PHE A 7 -20.55 31.09 -25.79
CA PHE A 7 -21.02 30.82 -27.15
C PHE A 7 -20.55 31.92 -28.12
N SER A 8 -20.24 31.52 -29.33
CA SER A 8 -20.08 32.46 -30.45
C SER A 8 -21.42 33.12 -30.79
N ALA A 9 -21.40 34.32 -31.38
CA ALA A 9 -22.61 35.05 -31.78
C ALA A 9 -23.50 34.21 -32.73
N GLN A 10 -22.89 33.50 -33.65
CA GLN A 10 -23.56 32.61 -34.60
C GLN A 10 -24.30 31.45 -33.88
N CYS A 11 -23.68 30.83 -32.88
CA CYS A 11 -24.30 29.75 -32.11
C CYS A 11 -25.43 30.25 -31.23
N ILE A 12 -25.33 31.46 -30.68
CA ILE A 12 -26.43 32.08 -29.95
C ILE A 12 -27.64 32.26 -30.86
N GLU A 13 -27.46 32.86 -32.06
CA GLU A 13 -28.49 33.08 -33.03
C GLU A 13 -29.14 31.77 -33.52
N GLN A 14 -28.33 30.76 -33.84
CA GLN A 14 -28.78 29.42 -34.23
C GLN A 14 -29.64 28.79 -33.14
N LEU A 15 -29.18 28.77 -31.89
CA LEU A 15 -29.90 28.13 -30.78
C LEU A 15 -31.16 28.88 -30.42
N CYS A 16 -31.17 30.22 -30.48
CA CYS A 16 -32.38 31.04 -30.32
C CYS A 16 -33.42 30.68 -31.34
N SER A 17 -33.07 30.67 -32.64
CA SER A 17 -33.97 30.30 -33.73
C SER A 17 -34.56 28.89 -33.52
N GLU A 18 -33.75 27.93 -33.14
CA GLU A 18 -34.20 26.56 -32.89
C GLU A 18 -35.20 26.45 -31.71
N ILE A 19 -34.96 27.20 -30.63
CA ILE A 19 -35.88 27.25 -29.48
C ILE A 19 -37.19 27.93 -29.84
N GLU A 20 -37.13 29.03 -30.62
CA GLU A 20 -38.32 29.73 -31.14
C GLU A 20 -39.13 28.83 -32.06
N ASP A 21 -38.51 28.17 -33.02
CA ASP A 21 -39.16 27.21 -33.95
C ASP A 21 -39.79 26.03 -33.21
N SER A 22 -39.19 25.63 -32.08
CA SER A 22 -39.76 24.64 -31.18
C SER A 22 -40.87 25.18 -30.26
N ARG A 23 -41.30 26.44 -30.44
CA ARG A 23 -42.30 27.13 -29.61
C ARG A 23 -41.96 27.15 -28.10
N GLY A 24 -40.66 27.25 -27.80
CA GLY A 24 -40.16 27.24 -26.43
C GLY A 24 -40.14 25.85 -25.76
N ASN A 25 -40.39 24.78 -26.50
CA ASN A 25 -40.16 23.44 -25.99
C ASN A 25 -38.66 23.16 -25.83
N GLU A 26 -38.33 22.07 -25.12
CA GLU A 26 -36.95 21.69 -24.89
C GLU A 26 -36.23 21.34 -26.19
N VAL A 27 -35.04 21.91 -26.38
CA VAL A 27 -34.12 21.63 -27.49
C VAL A 27 -32.82 21.10 -26.92
N PHE A 28 -32.38 19.97 -27.45
CA PHE A 28 -31.10 19.37 -27.06
C PHE A 28 -30.10 19.51 -28.20
N ALA A 29 -28.92 20.04 -27.90
CA ALA A 29 -27.85 20.30 -28.86
C ALA A 29 -26.51 19.80 -28.38
N LEU A 30 -25.66 19.38 -29.33
CA LEU A 30 -24.24 19.09 -29.14
C LEU A 30 -23.42 20.33 -29.51
N GLY A 31 -22.56 20.78 -28.62
CA GLY A 31 -21.68 21.92 -28.82
C GLY A 31 -20.20 21.48 -29.03
N TYR A 32 -19.52 22.20 -29.90
CA TYR A 32 -18.09 22.01 -30.18
C TYR A 32 -17.35 23.32 -29.91
N LEU A 33 -16.26 23.24 -29.15
CA LEU A 33 -15.49 24.40 -28.73
C LEU A 33 -14.42 24.79 -29.74
N ASP A 34 -14.22 26.11 -29.87
CA ASP A 34 -13.06 26.65 -30.59
C ASP A 34 -11.81 26.73 -29.69
N ASP A 35 -10.70 27.26 -30.23
CA ASP A 35 -9.46 27.42 -29.50
C ASP A 35 -9.53 28.41 -28.31
N GLN A 36 -10.57 29.27 -28.31
CA GLN A 36 -10.80 30.21 -27.21
C GLN A 36 -11.73 29.66 -26.11
N GLY A 37 -12.26 28.44 -26.32
CA GLY A 37 -13.20 27.79 -25.38
C GLY A 37 -14.64 28.26 -25.51
N LEU A 38 -15.02 28.85 -26.63
CA LEU A 38 -16.38 29.20 -26.95
C LEU A 38 -17.03 28.09 -27.80
N VAL A 39 -18.30 27.80 -27.55
CA VAL A 39 -19.09 26.93 -28.43
C VAL A 39 -19.24 27.65 -29.78
N SER A 40 -18.51 27.17 -30.77
CA SER A 40 -18.40 27.74 -32.11
C SER A 40 -19.19 26.97 -33.17
N ARG A 41 -19.60 25.74 -32.87
CA ARG A 41 -20.42 24.88 -33.74
C ARG A 41 -21.47 24.14 -32.88
N LEU A 42 -22.70 24.08 -33.40
CA LEU A 42 -23.83 23.37 -32.79
C LEU A 42 -24.43 22.36 -33.76
N VAL A 43 -24.82 21.20 -33.17
CA VAL A 43 -25.61 20.20 -33.87
C VAL A 43 -26.86 19.89 -33.05
N ILE A 44 -28.02 20.25 -33.57
CA ILE A 44 -29.31 19.97 -32.88
C ILE A 44 -29.59 18.47 -33.00
N ARG A 45 -29.84 17.78 -31.90
CA ARG A 45 -30.08 16.32 -31.85
C ARG A 45 -31.53 15.98 -31.57
N ALA A 46 -32.20 16.71 -30.72
CA ALA A 46 -33.59 16.44 -30.38
C ALA A 46 -34.36 17.72 -30.09
N ARG A 47 -35.68 17.68 -30.41
CA ARG A 47 -36.68 18.64 -30.01
C ARG A 47 -37.75 17.89 -29.24
N GLY A 48 -37.91 18.22 -27.95
CA GLY A 48 -38.81 17.55 -27.02
C GLY A 48 -40.20 18.11 -26.98
N ASN A 49 -41.10 17.47 -26.24
CA ASN A 49 -42.38 17.96 -25.80
C ASN A 49 -42.19 18.72 -24.48
N LYS A 50 -43.30 19.33 -23.94
CA LYS A 50 -43.27 20.15 -22.72
C LYS A 50 -42.65 19.44 -21.48
N ASP A 51 -42.50 18.15 -21.50
CA ASP A 51 -42.19 17.34 -20.28
C ASP A 51 -40.88 16.55 -20.35
N SER A 52 -40.25 16.26 -21.49
CA SER A 52 -38.93 15.61 -21.54
C SER A 52 -38.29 15.49 -22.93
N VAL A 53 -36.96 15.48 -23.01
CA VAL A 53 -36.16 15.01 -24.14
C VAL A 53 -35.49 13.69 -23.77
N LEU A 54 -35.72 12.66 -24.57
CA LEU A 54 -34.99 11.38 -24.49
C LEU A 54 -33.55 11.56 -25.01
N ALA A 55 -32.69 12.20 -24.21
CA ALA A 55 -31.33 12.56 -24.61
C ALA A 55 -30.30 11.41 -24.41
N LEU A 56 -30.61 10.45 -23.57
CA LEU A 56 -29.60 9.48 -23.09
C LEU A 56 -29.37 8.27 -23.98
N GLN A 57 -30.27 7.88 -24.88
CA GLN A 57 -30.11 6.63 -25.65
C GLN A 57 -29.25 6.77 -26.92
N HIS A 58 -28.83 7.96 -27.32
CA HIS A 58 -28.11 8.20 -28.59
C HIS A 58 -26.74 8.90 -28.44
N TRP A 59 -26.20 8.99 -27.22
CA TRP A 59 -24.91 9.63 -27.01
C TRP A 59 -23.74 8.67 -27.23
N SER A 60 -23.89 7.36 -27.00
CA SER A 60 -22.86 6.37 -27.24
C SER A 60 -22.87 5.91 -28.70
N GLY A 61 -22.18 6.60 -29.57
CA GLY A 61 -21.40 5.96 -30.64
C GLY A 61 -22.10 5.50 -31.94
N ASP A 62 -23.39 5.74 -32.21
CA ASP A 62 -23.96 5.49 -33.53
C ASP A 62 -24.20 6.80 -34.31
N ALA A 63 -23.13 7.34 -34.86
CA ALA A 63 -23.21 8.30 -35.94
C ALA A 63 -23.75 7.62 -37.19
N GLY A 64 -24.96 7.94 -37.61
CA GLY A 64 -25.49 7.52 -38.91
C GLY A 64 -24.55 7.95 -40.04
N PRO A 65 -24.61 7.32 -41.24
CA PRO A 65 -23.58 7.39 -42.28
C PRO A 65 -23.56 8.69 -43.11
N SER A 66 -23.75 9.85 -42.52
CA SER A 66 -23.79 11.10 -43.30
C SER A 66 -23.26 12.36 -42.61
N ASP A 67 -22.31 12.28 -41.66
CA ASP A 67 -21.65 13.50 -41.19
C ASP A 67 -20.18 13.28 -40.89
N ASP A 68 -19.35 14.15 -41.45
CA ASP A 68 -17.88 14.14 -41.48
C ASP A 68 -17.27 14.61 -40.12
N SER A 69 -17.82 14.13 -38.99
CA SER A 69 -17.35 14.51 -37.66
C SER A 69 -16.98 13.29 -36.80
N SER A 70 -15.72 12.89 -36.94
CA SER A 70 -15.06 11.87 -36.10
C SER A 70 -14.79 12.31 -34.67
N HIS A 71 -15.41 13.38 -34.14
CA HIS A 71 -15.12 13.92 -32.80
C HIS A 71 -16.38 13.91 -31.92
N ALA A 72 -16.25 13.38 -30.70
CA ALA A 72 -17.27 13.48 -29.66
C ALA A 72 -17.53 14.97 -29.31
N PRO A 73 -18.78 15.34 -28.91
CA PRO A 73 -19.09 16.71 -28.55
C PRO A 73 -18.33 17.15 -27.30
N ASP A 74 -17.94 18.43 -27.25
CA ASP A 74 -17.28 19.02 -26.09
C ASP A 74 -18.31 19.42 -25.02
N VAL A 75 -19.55 19.75 -25.41
CA VAL A 75 -20.61 20.23 -24.50
C VAL A 75 -21.97 19.70 -24.94
N LEU A 76 -22.74 19.22 -23.97
CA LEU A 76 -24.17 18.96 -24.13
C LEU A 76 -24.93 20.22 -23.70
N ILE A 77 -25.96 20.62 -24.47
CA ILE A 77 -26.67 21.89 -24.25
C ILE A 77 -28.15 21.64 -24.37
N HIS A 78 -28.93 22.15 -23.39
CA HIS A 78 -30.38 22.20 -23.55
C HIS A 78 -30.99 23.45 -22.89
N ASN A 79 -32.26 23.73 -23.18
CA ASN A 79 -33.09 24.71 -22.49
C ASN A 79 -34.24 24.02 -21.77
N HIS A 80 -34.72 24.63 -20.67
CA HIS A 80 -35.97 24.20 -20.06
C HIS A 80 -37.16 24.97 -20.69
N PRO A 81 -38.30 24.32 -20.96
CA PRO A 81 -39.50 25.00 -21.49
C PRO A 81 -39.95 26.19 -20.64
N THR A 82 -39.73 26.14 -19.33
CA THR A 82 -40.01 27.21 -18.38
C THR A 82 -39.05 28.38 -18.46
N GLY A 83 -37.90 28.22 -19.17
CA GLY A 83 -36.81 29.18 -19.21
C GLY A 83 -35.96 29.26 -17.93
N TYR A 84 -36.23 28.44 -16.94
CA TYR A 84 -35.42 28.37 -15.72
C TYR A 84 -34.08 27.68 -15.97
N LEU A 85 -33.02 28.19 -15.35
CA LEU A 85 -31.66 27.72 -15.50
C LEU A 85 -31.25 26.73 -14.42
N VAL A 86 -32.12 26.44 -13.45
CA VAL A 86 -31.78 25.53 -12.32
C VAL A 86 -31.87 24.08 -12.82
N PRO A 87 -30.80 23.28 -12.67
CA PRO A 87 -30.81 21.88 -13.10
C PRO A 87 -31.82 21.04 -12.30
N SER A 88 -32.50 20.10 -12.96
CA SER A 88 -33.28 19.03 -12.35
C SER A 88 -32.35 17.93 -11.81
N ASP A 89 -32.92 16.95 -11.09
CA ASP A 89 -32.16 15.79 -10.64
C ASP A 89 -31.67 14.97 -11.83
N GLU A 90 -32.48 14.85 -12.89
CA GLU A 90 -32.11 14.17 -14.14
C GLU A 90 -30.98 14.92 -14.87
N ASP A 91 -30.98 16.25 -14.86
CA ASP A 91 -29.88 17.06 -15.42
C ASP A 91 -28.56 16.82 -14.67
N LEU A 92 -28.62 16.68 -13.35
CA LEU A 92 -27.44 16.40 -12.53
C LEU A 92 -26.89 15.01 -12.81
N ASP A 93 -27.73 14.01 -13.03
CA ASP A 93 -27.34 12.68 -13.42
C ASP A 93 -26.68 12.65 -14.81
N ILE A 94 -27.30 13.32 -15.80
CA ILE A 94 -26.74 13.46 -17.15
C ILE A 94 -25.42 14.22 -17.11
N ALA A 95 -25.36 15.32 -16.36
CA ALA A 95 -24.13 16.09 -16.20
C ALA A 95 -23.01 15.28 -15.54
N GLY A 96 -23.34 14.40 -14.57
CA GLY A 96 -22.40 13.48 -13.95
C GLY A 96 -21.79 12.51 -14.94
N HIS A 97 -22.60 11.89 -15.78
CA HIS A 97 -22.12 10.97 -16.84
C HIS A 97 -21.31 11.72 -17.92
N ALA A 98 -21.79 12.88 -18.36
CA ALA A 98 -21.10 13.72 -19.34
C ALA A 98 -19.73 14.18 -18.84
N ALA A 99 -19.65 14.61 -17.58
CA ALA A 99 -18.40 15.05 -16.94
C ALA A 99 -17.38 13.90 -16.81
N ALA A 100 -17.82 12.68 -16.57
CA ALA A 100 -16.96 11.49 -16.55
C ALA A 100 -16.26 11.27 -17.90
N ASP A 101 -16.93 11.60 -19.01
CA ASP A 101 -16.36 11.56 -20.35
C ASP A 101 -15.64 12.85 -20.78
N GLY A 102 -15.56 13.82 -19.87
CA GLY A 102 -14.93 15.12 -20.12
C GLY A 102 -15.81 16.08 -20.95
N THR A 103 -17.10 15.75 -21.16
CA THR A 103 -18.07 16.58 -21.88
C THR A 103 -18.75 17.52 -20.88
N GLY A 104 -18.82 18.80 -21.20
CA GLY A 104 -19.55 19.80 -20.43
C GLY A 104 -21.05 19.63 -20.53
N PHE A 105 -21.77 20.23 -19.57
CA PHE A 105 -23.25 20.26 -19.60
C PHE A 105 -23.76 21.67 -19.28
N PHE A 106 -24.47 22.29 -20.25
CA PHE A 106 -24.93 23.64 -20.16
C PHE A 106 -26.46 23.72 -20.28
N ILE A 107 -27.08 24.51 -19.41
CA ILE A 107 -28.51 24.85 -19.50
C ILE A 107 -28.61 26.31 -19.90
N VAL A 108 -29.42 26.60 -20.95
CA VAL A 108 -29.64 27.96 -21.45
C VAL A 108 -31.08 28.40 -21.21
N ASP A 109 -31.30 29.73 -21.08
CA ASP A 109 -32.63 30.29 -21.09
C ASP A 109 -33.19 30.32 -22.53
N ASN A 110 -34.53 30.45 -22.69
CA ASN A 110 -35.18 30.40 -24.01
C ASN A 110 -34.75 31.50 -24.97
N ARG A 111 -34.03 32.53 -24.50
CA ARG A 111 -33.46 33.62 -25.31
C ARG A 111 -31.95 33.49 -25.48
N VAL A 112 -31.36 32.42 -24.97
CA VAL A 112 -29.91 32.18 -24.96
C VAL A 112 -29.11 33.40 -24.49
N SER A 113 -29.67 34.13 -23.51
CA SER A 113 -29.03 35.31 -22.93
C SER A 113 -28.13 34.92 -21.74
N LYS A 114 -28.51 33.88 -21.06
CA LYS A 114 -27.80 33.33 -19.88
C LYS A 114 -27.57 31.83 -20.03
N VAL A 115 -26.48 31.36 -19.45
CA VAL A 115 -26.15 29.96 -19.37
C VAL A 115 -25.82 29.59 -17.93
N TYR A 116 -26.34 28.45 -17.48
CA TYR A 116 -25.94 27.78 -16.27
C TYR A 116 -25.01 26.61 -16.67
N VAL A 117 -23.80 26.65 -16.17
CA VAL A 117 -22.81 25.60 -16.40
C VAL A 117 -22.95 24.57 -15.27
N VAL A 118 -23.52 23.41 -15.57
CA VAL A 118 -23.66 22.30 -14.62
C VAL A 118 -22.35 21.54 -14.51
N ALA A 119 -21.74 21.24 -15.66
CA ALA A 119 -20.41 20.66 -15.75
C ALA A 119 -19.56 21.44 -16.77
N GLU A 120 -18.33 21.79 -16.40
CA GLU A 120 -17.37 22.40 -17.32
C GLU A 120 -16.81 21.33 -18.27
N PRO A 121 -16.72 21.63 -19.58
CA PRO A 121 -16.06 20.75 -20.52
C PRO A 121 -14.57 20.67 -20.16
N THR A 122 -14.08 19.46 -19.93
CA THR A 122 -12.63 19.25 -19.86
C THR A 122 -12.14 19.04 -21.28
N ARG A 123 -11.43 20.04 -21.84
CA ARG A 123 -10.81 19.87 -23.16
C ARG A 123 -10.03 18.57 -23.17
N ARG A 124 -10.39 17.62 -24.03
CA ARG A 124 -9.53 16.50 -24.41
C ARG A 124 -8.31 17.08 -25.09
N ARG A 125 -7.32 17.50 -24.29
CA ARG A 125 -6.01 17.88 -24.84
C ARG A 125 -5.53 16.67 -25.66
N LYS A 126 -5.13 16.93 -26.91
CA LYS A 126 -4.52 15.87 -27.73
C LYS A 126 -3.36 15.29 -26.92
N ARG A 127 -3.44 13.98 -26.65
CA ARG A 127 -2.41 13.27 -25.86
C ARG A 127 -1.05 13.48 -26.50
N VAL A 128 -0.10 13.93 -25.72
CA VAL A 128 1.29 14.09 -26.14
C VAL A 128 2.03 12.80 -25.81
N LEU A 129 2.50 12.12 -26.84
CA LEU A 129 3.34 10.94 -26.68
C LEU A 129 4.74 11.34 -26.24
N LEU A 130 5.34 10.55 -25.37
CA LEU A 130 6.71 10.75 -24.91
C LEU A 130 7.70 10.36 -26.00
N ASP A 131 8.65 11.22 -26.28
CA ASP A 131 9.79 10.89 -27.14
C ASP A 131 10.90 10.26 -26.30
N ALA A 132 11.16 8.98 -26.55
CA ALA A 132 12.09 8.18 -25.78
C ALA A 132 13.54 8.71 -25.90
N ASP A 133 13.96 9.17 -27.06
CA ASP A 133 15.33 9.64 -27.26
C ASP A 133 15.58 10.95 -26.52
N THR A 134 14.66 11.89 -26.62
CA THR A 134 14.73 13.16 -25.87
C THR A 134 14.78 12.94 -24.35
N ILE A 135 14.00 11.99 -23.81
CA ILE A 135 13.94 11.74 -22.38
C ILE A 135 15.18 10.99 -21.90
N CYS A 136 15.62 9.97 -22.64
CA CYS A 136 16.81 9.19 -22.33
C CYS A 136 18.09 10.05 -22.34
N ALA A 137 18.18 11.04 -23.22
CA ALA A 137 19.33 11.96 -23.31
C ALA A 137 19.63 12.68 -21.97
N ALA A 138 18.65 12.83 -21.07
CA ALA A 138 18.89 13.39 -19.74
C ALA A 138 19.81 12.53 -18.86
N LEU A 139 19.81 11.21 -19.08
CA LEU A 139 20.62 10.21 -18.38
C LEU A 139 21.78 9.64 -19.25
N GLU A 140 22.02 10.17 -20.41
CA GLU A 140 23.23 9.86 -21.19
C GLU A 140 24.43 10.70 -20.71
N GLU A 141 25.61 10.34 -21.16
CA GLU A 141 26.85 11.08 -20.82
C GLU A 141 26.72 12.58 -21.19
N GLY A 142 26.95 13.45 -20.22
CA GLY A 142 26.73 14.90 -20.40
C GLY A 142 25.27 15.35 -20.37
N GLY A 143 24.32 14.47 -20.07
CA GLY A 143 22.91 14.79 -19.91
C GLY A 143 22.61 15.67 -18.69
N SER A 144 21.40 16.21 -18.63
CA SER A 144 20.99 17.19 -17.61
C SER A 144 20.99 16.63 -16.18
N ILE A 145 20.69 15.35 -15.99
CA ILE A 145 20.78 14.66 -14.68
C ILE A 145 22.22 14.19 -14.45
N ALA A 146 22.86 13.62 -15.46
CA ALA A 146 24.23 13.13 -15.38
C ALA A 146 25.19 14.20 -14.82
N ARG A 147 25.06 15.46 -15.27
CA ARG A 147 25.87 16.59 -14.78
C ARG A 147 25.61 17.01 -13.34
N LYS A 148 24.51 16.62 -12.74
CA LYS A 148 24.17 16.98 -11.35
C LYS A 148 24.61 15.92 -10.33
N LEU A 149 24.92 14.72 -10.79
CA LEU A 149 25.37 13.62 -9.95
C LEU A 149 26.89 13.59 -9.92
N GLU A 150 27.48 13.65 -8.72
CA GLU A 150 28.93 13.73 -8.52
C GLU A 150 29.72 12.54 -9.08
N SER A 151 29.09 11.39 -9.21
CA SER A 151 29.70 10.15 -9.74
C SER A 151 28.73 9.42 -10.65
N TYR A 152 28.31 10.08 -11.73
CA TYR A 152 27.39 9.48 -12.69
C TYR A 152 28.11 8.49 -13.61
N GLU A 153 27.57 7.28 -13.72
CA GLU A 153 27.94 6.27 -14.70
C GLU A 153 26.75 5.99 -15.62
N SER A 154 26.95 6.10 -16.94
CA SER A 154 25.90 5.73 -17.90
C SER A 154 25.62 4.23 -17.84
N ARG A 155 24.35 3.87 -17.74
CA ARG A 155 23.90 2.47 -17.54
C ARG A 155 22.93 2.07 -18.64
N PRO A 156 23.36 1.27 -19.63
CA PRO A 156 22.49 0.82 -20.73
C PRO A 156 21.19 0.18 -20.23
N SER A 157 21.25 -0.60 -19.12
CA SER A 157 20.08 -1.21 -18.50
C SER A 157 19.07 -0.18 -17.98
N GLN A 158 19.52 0.99 -17.49
CA GLN A 158 18.65 2.07 -17.04
C GLN A 158 17.90 2.70 -18.21
N LEU A 159 18.61 2.97 -19.32
CA LEU A 159 18.01 3.52 -20.53
C LEU A 159 17.03 2.54 -21.17
N GLY A 160 17.36 1.24 -21.19
CA GLY A 160 16.47 0.18 -21.65
C GLY A 160 15.17 0.10 -20.84
N LEU A 161 15.29 0.16 -19.50
CA LEU A 161 14.13 0.20 -18.59
C LEU A 161 13.27 1.44 -18.86
N MET A 162 13.90 2.60 -19.01
CA MET A 162 13.19 3.86 -19.30
C MET A 162 12.41 3.78 -20.61
N ARG A 163 13.01 3.26 -21.68
CA ARG A 163 12.34 3.05 -22.98
C ARG A 163 11.14 2.13 -22.87
N LEU A 164 11.24 1.05 -22.10
CA LEU A 164 10.12 0.15 -21.84
C LEU A 164 8.97 0.87 -21.11
N ILE A 165 9.28 1.68 -20.11
CA ILE A 165 8.29 2.45 -19.36
C ILE A 165 7.63 3.51 -20.23
N ILE A 166 8.41 4.24 -21.03
CA ILE A 166 7.89 5.22 -22.03
C ILE A 166 6.92 4.54 -22.98
N ARG A 167 7.27 3.37 -23.47
CA ARG A 167 6.38 2.57 -24.33
C ARG A 167 5.09 2.21 -23.60
N GLY A 168 5.15 1.76 -22.35
CA GLY A 168 3.99 1.48 -21.52
C GLY A 168 3.06 2.69 -21.35
N PHE A 169 3.62 3.89 -21.10
CA PHE A 169 2.87 5.13 -21.05
C PHE A 169 2.23 5.50 -22.39
N ASN A 170 2.96 5.34 -23.50
CA ASN A 170 2.50 5.71 -24.83
C ASN A 170 1.43 4.75 -25.39
N GLU A 171 1.46 3.48 -25.02
CA GLU A 171 0.56 2.42 -25.51
C GLU A 171 -0.59 2.09 -24.53
N ASP A 172 -0.71 2.79 -23.40
CA ASP A 172 -1.65 2.45 -22.33
C ASP A 172 -1.57 0.98 -21.89
N SER A 173 -0.33 0.48 -21.75
CA SER A 173 -0.03 -0.92 -21.50
C SER A 173 0.40 -1.15 -20.05
N MET A 174 0.26 -2.39 -19.58
CA MET A 174 0.84 -2.85 -18.32
C MET A 174 2.33 -3.17 -18.51
N VAL A 175 3.17 -2.83 -17.53
CA VAL A 175 4.61 -3.06 -17.61
C VAL A 175 5.06 -3.88 -16.40
N ALA A 176 5.79 -4.98 -16.63
CA ALA A 176 6.49 -5.73 -15.60
C ALA A 176 7.99 -5.76 -15.92
N ALA A 177 8.78 -5.09 -15.10
CA ALA A 177 10.20 -4.91 -15.33
C ALA A 177 11.05 -5.41 -14.15
N GLU A 178 11.91 -6.41 -14.39
CA GLU A 178 12.95 -6.77 -13.46
C GLU A 178 14.19 -5.93 -13.74
N ALA A 179 14.56 -5.07 -12.80
CA ALA A 179 15.73 -4.21 -12.89
C ALA A 179 16.67 -4.50 -11.72
N GLY A 180 17.79 -5.11 -11.99
CA GLY A 180 18.76 -5.53 -10.97
C GLY A 180 19.24 -4.39 -10.07
N THR A 181 19.92 -4.74 -8.99
CA THR A 181 20.54 -3.73 -8.10
C THR A 181 21.48 -2.82 -8.89
N GLY A 182 21.47 -1.53 -8.56
CA GLY A 182 22.35 -0.56 -9.22
C GLY A 182 21.90 -0.07 -10.61
N VAL A 183 20.81 -0.56 -11.19
CA VAL A 183 20.28 -0.06 -12.48
C VAL A 183 19.86 1.41 -12.39
N GLY A 184 19.44 1.90 -11.24
CA GLY A 184 18.90 3.26 -11.07
C GLY A 184 17.42 3.36 -11.40
N LYS A 185 16.63 2.41 -10.90
CA LYS A 185 15.18 2.28 -11.10
C LYS A 185 14.44 3.59 -10.94
N SER A 186 14.71 4.35 -9.85
CA SER A 186 13.97 5.57 -9.51
C SER A 186 14.00 6.59 -10.66
N PHE A 187 15.15 6.92 -11.19
CA PHE A 187 15.24 7.87 -12.31
C PHE A 187 14.62 7.31 -13.59
N ALA A 188 14.73 6.01 -13.83
CA ALA A 188 14.20 5.37 -15.03
C ALA A 188 12.66 5.44 -15.10
N TYR A 189 11.95 5.46 -13.96
CA TYR A 189 10.49 5.65 -13.96
C TYR A 189 10.07 7.10 -13.65
N LEU A 190 10.81 7.87 -12.83
CA LEU A 190 10.45 9.24 -12.47
C LEU A 190 10.49 10.19 -13.67
N LEU A 191 11.54 10.12 -14.47
CA LEU A 191 11.70 11.00 -15.62
C LEU A 191 10.52 10.91 -16.60
N PRO A 192 10.17 9.71 -17.14
CA PRO A 192 9.03 9.60 -18.04
C PRO A 192 7.70 9.90 -17.33
N ALA A 193 7.53 9.52 -16.06
CA ALA A 193 6.32 9.80 -15.32
C ALA A 193 6.07 11.29 -15.13
N MET A 194 7.09 12.02 -14.67
CA MET A 194 6.96 13.47 -14.43
C MET A 194 6.81 14.23 -15.77
N ARG A 195 7.49 13.80 -16.82
CA ARG A 195 7.33 14.37 -18.15
C ARG A 195 5.93 14.14 -18.70
N TYR A 196 5.43 12.91 -18.59
CA TYR A 196 4.06 12.58 -19.02
C TYR A 196 2.99 13.37 -18.25
N ALA A 197 3.14 13.44 -16.92
CA ALA A 197 2.26 14.20 -16.07
C ALA A 197 2.21 15.70 -16.42
N LEU A 198 3.36 16.28 -16.77
CA LEU A 198 3.46 17.67 -17.15
C LEU A 198 2.83 17.95 -18.52
N GLU A 199 3.10 17.11 -19.53
CA GLU A 199 2.65 17.32 -20.89
C GLU A 199 1.18 17.01 -21.11
N ASN A 200 0.63 16.03 -20.37
CA ASN A 200 -0.75 15.58 -20.51
C ASN A 200 -1.69 16.08 -19.40
N ASP A 201 -1.15 16.78 -18.40
CA ASP A 201 -1.91 17.23 -17.23
C ASP A 201 -2.59 16.08 -16.46
N GLU A 202 -2.04 14.86 -16.57
CA GLU A 202 -2.54 13.66 -15.90
C GLU A 202 -1.84 13.42 -14.56
N ARG A 203 -2.55 12.82 -13.59
CA ARG A 203 -2.00 12.45 -12.29
C ARG A 203 -1.46 11.04 -12.33
N ILE A 204 -0.28 10.85 -11.70
CA ILE A 204 0.39 9.56 -11.58
C ILE A 204 0.62 9.26 -10.10
N VAL A 205 0.29 8.05 -9.67
CA VAL A 205 0.56 7.55 -8.32
C VAL A 205 1.86 6.73 -8.35
N LEU A 206 2.80 7.10 -7.49
CA LEU A 206 4.02 6.34 -7.21
C LEU A 206 3.84 5.60 -5.89
N SER A 207 3.75 4.30 -5.94
CA SER A 207 3.60 3.46 -4.75
C SER A 207 4.88 2.67 -4.49
N THR A 208 5.37 2.68 -3.25
CA THR A 208 6.57 1.93 -2.84
C THR A 208 6.34 1.16 -1.54
N ALA A 209 7.23 0.22 -1.22
CA ALA A 209 7.03 -0.72 -0.13
C ALA A 209 7.12 -0.08 1.27
N THR A 210 8.01 0.93 1.46
CA THR A 210 8.33 1.46 2.80
C THR A 210 8.27 2.99 2.88
N ILE A 211 8.03 3.50 4.10
CA ILE A 211 8.02 4.95 4.38
C ILE A 211 9.37 5.58 4.06
N ASN A 212 10.48 4.89 4.32
CA ASN A 212 11.82 5.43 4.03
C ASN A 212 12.06 5.62 2.54
N LEU A 213 11.61 4.67 1.71
CA LEU A 213 11.69 4.80 0.25
C LEU A 213 10.79 5.92 -0.27
N GLN A 214 9.59 6.09 0.30
CA GLN A 214 8.73 7.23 -0.01
C GLN A 214 9.46 8.56 0.25
N GLN A 215 10.11 8.67 1.40
CA GLN A 215 10.79 9.88 1.82
C GLN A 215 11.99 10.18 0.93
N GLN A 216 12.77 9.15 0.58
CA GLN A 216 13.88 9.28 -0.36
C GLN A 216 13.42 9.80 -1.74
N LEU A 217 12.36 9.20 -2.30
CA LEU A 217 11.79 9.63 -3.58
C LEU A 217 11.35 11.10 -3.52
N TYR A 218 10.63 11.46 -2.45
CA TYR A 218 10.04 12.79 -2.31
C TYR A 218 11.10 13.89 -2.03
N GLU A 219 12.04 13.63 -1.12
CA GLU A 219 13.01 14.65 -0.67
C GLU A 219 14.25 14.77 -1.57
N LYS A 220 14.63 13.70 -2.27
CA LYS A 220 15.87 13.65 -3.07
C LYS A 220 15.63 13.49 -4.55
N ASP A 221 14.93 12.44 -4.97
CA ASP A 221 14.88 12.05 -6.38
C ASP A 221 13.97 12.98 -7.20
N ILE A 222 12.76 13.27 -6.70
CA ILE A 222 11.80 14.15 -7.38
C ILE A 222 12.32 15.59 -7.53
N PRO A 223 12.89 16.26 -6.50
CA PRO A 223 13.46 17.59 -6.66
C PRO A 223 14.60 17.64 -7.69
N LEU A 224 15.45 16.60 -7.76
CA LEU A 224 16.53 16.52 -8.73
C LEU A 224 15.97 16.44 -10.16
N VAL A 225 14.92 15.64 -10.40
CA VAL A 225 14.25 15.54 -11.70
C VAL A 225 13.56 16.87 -12.04
N ASN A 226 12.81 17.47 -11.11
CA ASN A 226 12.18 18.78 -11.32
C ASN A 226 13.17 19.85 -11.77
N GLY A 227 14.30 19.98 -11.09
CA GLY A 227 15.33 20.96 -11.49
C GLY A 227 15.94 20.69 -12.85
N THR A 228 15.66 19.56 -13.52
CA THR A 228 16.05 19.33 -14.92
C THR A 228 14.95 19.69 -15.91
N LEU A 229 13.68 19.48 -15.51
CA LEU A 229 12.52 19.82 -16.33
C LEU A 229 12.37 21.33 -16.50
N GLU A 230 12.61 22.11 -15.45
CA GLU A 230 12.56 23.59 -15.47
C GLU A 230 13.52 24.21 -16.50
N LYS A 231 14.72 23.64 -16.64
CA LYS A 231 15.75 24.12 -17.57
C LYS A 231 15.45 23.84 -19.05
N SER A 232 14.53 22.95 -19.33
CA SER A 232 14.13 22.61 -20.69
C SER A 232 13.16 23.60 -21.34
N GLY A 233 12.79 24.68 -20.64
CA GLY A 233 12.02 25.80 -21.21
C GLY A 233 10.54 25.54 -21.48
N ARG A 234 10.02 24.40 -21.06
CA ARG A 234 8.62 23.98 -21.30
C ARG A 234 7.75 23.90 -20.05
N GLY A 235 7.97 24.71 -19.03
CA GLY A 235 6.99 24.78 -17.96
C GLY A 235 7.55 24.79 -16.54
N SER A 236 6.66 24.97 -15.59
CA SER A 236 6.89 24.97 -14.16
C SER A 236 7.22 23.57 -13.63
N ALA A 237 7.82 23.49 -12.45
CA ALA A 237 8.04 22.25 -11.71
C ALA A 237 6.77 21.43 -11.56
N VAL A 238 6.88 20.10 -11.66
CA VAL A 238 5.77 19.18 -11.40
C VAL A 238 5.52 19.13 -9.91
N LYS A 239 4.31 19.50 -9.49
CA LYS A 239 3.92 19.43 -8.07
C LYS A 239 3.76 17.97 -7.66
N ALA A 240 4.57 17.55 -6.68
CA ALA A 240 4.50 16.25 -6.06
C ALA A 240 4.10 16.37 -4.59
N VAL A 241 3.37 15.39 -4.08
CA VAL A 241 2.95 15.33 -2.68
C VAL A 241 3.18 13.94 -2.11
N LEU A 242 3.78 13.88 -0.92
CA LEU A 242 3.95 12.67 -0.13
C LEU A 242 2.73 12.47 0.75
N ILE A 243 2.01 11.39 0.55
CA ILE A 243 0.81 11.05 1.32
C ILE A 243 1.08 9.79 2.14
N LYS A 244 0.99 9.92 3.45
CA LYS A 244 1.05 8.80 4.40
C LYS A 244 -0.36 8.45 4.89
N GLY A 245 -0.53 7.25 5.44
CA GLY A 245 -1.78 6.89 6.10
C GLY A 245 -2.14 7.87 7.23
N ARG A 246 -3.44 8.12 7.43
CA ARG A 246 -3.93 9.14 8.39
C ARG A 246 -3.39 8.98 9.79
N GLY A 247 -3.17 7.75 10.27
CA GLY A 247 -2.57 7.47 11.57
C GLY A 247 -1.16 8.03 11.76
N ASN A 248 -0.51 8.50 10.68
CA ASN A 248 0.77 9.20 10.77
C ASN A 248 0.64 10.70 11.01
N TYR A 249 -0.57 11.26 11.07
CA TYR A 249 -0.79 12.69 11.26
C TYR A 249 -1.52 12.98 12.55
N LEU A 250 -1.09 14.03 13.22
CA LEU A 250 -1.76 14.57 14.41
C LEU A 250 -3.18 15.07 14.06
N CYS A 251 -4.11 14.90 14.98
CA CYS A 251 -5.44 15.49 14.93
C CYS A 251 -5.64 16.47 16.10
N HIS A 252 -5.75 17.77 15.82
CA HIS A 252 -5.92 18.79 16.85
C HIS A 252 -7.17 18.56 17.72
N ARG A 253 -8.28 18.11 17.14
CA ARG A 253 -9.50 17.77 17.90
C ARG A 253 -9.22 16.66 18.93
N ARG A 254 -8.60 15.57 18.48
CA ARG A 254 -8.29 14.44 19.37
C ARG A 254 -7.23 14.76 20.42
N LEU A 255 -6.24 15.60 20.05
CA LEU A 255 -5.29 16.13 21.01
C LEU A 255 -6.00 16.94 22.11
N GLY A 256 -6.90 17.87 21.74
CA GLY A 256 -7.70 18.64 22.67
C GLY A 256 -8.60 17.79 23.57
N GLU A 257 -9.18 16.72 23.02
CA GLU A 257 -9.98 15.73 23.79
C GLU A 257 -9.08 14.97 24.77
N THR A 258 -7.92 14.49 24.32
CA THR A 258 -6.95 13.78 25.15
C THR A 258 -6.44 14.67 26.29
N LEU A 259 -6.16 15.94 26.05
CA LEU A 259 -5.74 16.90 27.08
C LEU A 259 -6.81 17.12 28.17
N ARG A 260 -8.09 17.15 27.80
CA ARG A 260 -9.20 17.24 28.78
C ARG A 260 -9.34 15.99 29.62
N GLU A 261 -8.91 14.84 29.10
CA GLU A 261 -8.95 13.56 29.82
C GLU A 261 -7.68 13.30 30.65
N THR A 262 -6.64 14.12 30.53
CA THR A 262 -5.28 13.87 31.07
C THR A 262 -5.17 13.97 32.58
N GLU A 263 -6.16 14.53 33.29
CA GLU A 263 -6.23 14.37 34.76
C GLU A 263 -6.26 12.90 35.20
N LEU A 264 -6.26 11.95 34.22
CA LEU A 264 -6.50 10.53 34.41
C LEU A 264 -5.27 9.63 34.18
N PHE A 265 -4.15 10.13 33.62
CA PHE A 265 -2.98 9.32 33.23
C PHE A 265 -1.67 10.04 33.55
N ASP A 266 -1.03 9.70 34.66
CA ASP A 266 0.25 10.30 35.08
C ASP A 266 1.45 9.85 34.21
N ASP A 267 1.39 8.61 33.64
CA ASP A 267 2.56 8.01 32.96
C ASP A 267 2.84 8.60 31.57
N ASP A 268 1.86 9.19 30.88
CA ASP A 268 1.98 9.71 29.51
C ASP A 268 2.09 11.26 29.47
N LYS A 269 2.17 11.92 30.62
CA LYS A 269 2.01 13.38 30.72
C LYS A 269 3.14 14.15 30.04
N ASP A 270 4.37 13.75 30.23
CA ASP A 270 5.55 14.42 29.66
C ASP A 270 5.55 14.34 28.13
N ASP A 271 5.25 13.17 27.57
CA ASP A 271 5.17 12.99 26.13
C ASP A 271 3.97 13.73 25.52
N LEU A 272 2.85 13.82 26.23
CA LEU A 272 1.69 14.60 25.78
C LEU A 272 1.97 16.11 25.77
N GLU A 273 2.69 16.64 26.77
CA GLU A 273 3.15 18.04 26.78
C GLU A 273 4.11 18.31 25.61
N ARG A 274 5.04 17.41 25.32
CA ARG A 274 5.96 17.51 24.18
C ARG A 274 5.21 17.47 22.85
N ILE A 275 4.22 16.58 22.68
CA ILE A 275 3.37 16.53 21.49
C ILE A 275 2.59 17.83 21.34
N THR A 276 2.05 18.39 22.42
CA THR A 276 1.29 19.65 22.40
C THR A 276 2.16 20.82 21.96
N ALA A 277 3.37 20.95 22.52
CA ALA A 277 4.32 21.98 22.12
C ALA A 277 4.74 21.83 20.64
N TRP A 278 4.97 20.60 20.18
CA TRP A 278 5.29 20.33 18.79
C TRP A 278 4.12 20.63 17.83
N ALA A 279 2.87 20.40 18.27
CA ALA A 279 1.68 20.66 17.47
C ALA A 279 1.52 22.14 17.05
N GLU A 280 2.08 23.07 17.83
CA GLU A 280 2.06 24.51 17.53
C GLU A 280 3.16 24.94 16.54
N THR A 281 4.18 24.10 16.33
CA THR A 281 5.36 24.45 15.52
C THR A 281 5.49 23.65 14.24
N THR A 282 4.87 22.47 14.19
CA THR A 282 4.95 21.59 13.01
C THR A 282 4.18 22.14 11.82
N ALA A 283 4.80 22.09 10.64
CA ALA A 283 4.14 22.46 9.38
C ALA A 283 3.30 21.32 8.80
N THR A 284 3.64 20.06 9.07
CA THR A 284 3.05 18.87 8.43
C THR A 284 2.16 18.07 9.36
N GLY A 285 2.39 18.14 10.68
CA GLY A 285 1.76 17.29 11.67
C GLY A 285 2.10 15.80 11.54
N SER A 286 3.14 15.46 10.78
CA SER A 286 3.55 14.07 10.53
C SER A 286 4.37 13.51 11.69
N ARG A 287 4.01 12.31 12.17
CA ARG A 287 4.74 11.60 13.25
C ARG A 287 6.25 11.47 12.97
N SER A 288 6.65 11.38 11.70
CA SER A 288 8.06 11.29 11.32
C SER A 288 8.88 12.54 11.64
N ASP A 289 8.22 13.68 11.90
CA ASP A 289 8.87 14.96 12.18
C ASP A 289 9.08 15.19 13.69
N LEU A 290 8.60 14.22 14.51
CA LEU A 290 8.86 14.22 15.95
C LEU A 290 10.33 13.88 16.22
N SER A 291 10.95 14.63 17.12
CA SER A 291 12.32 14.39 17.60
C SER A 291 12.42 13.24 18.61
N PHE A 292 11.30 12.65 18.99
CA PHE A 292 11.19 11.53 19.92
C PHE A 292 10.12 10.54 19.46
N LEU A 293 10.14 9.32 19.98
CA LEU A 293 9.17 8.29 19.67
C LEU A 293 8.15 8.19 20.83
N PRO A 294 6.93 8.72 20.68
CA PRO A 294 5.90 8.58 21.70
C PRO A 294 5.43 7.13 21.82
N ALA A 295 4.94 6.74 22.99
CA ALA A 295 4.30 5.45 23.17
C ALA A 295 3.15 5.27 22.17
N GLU A 296 3.02 4.08 21.59
CA GLU A 296 1.98 3.78 20.59
C GLU A 296 0.57 3.97 21.16
N SER A 297 0.39 3.65 22.46
CA SER A 297 -0.85 3.89 23.22
C SER A 297 -1.23 5.37 23.23
N LEU A 298 -0.28 6.27 23.44
CA LEU A 298 -0.51 7.72 23.44
C LEU A 298 -0.73 8.23 22.00
N TRP A 299 0.14 7.84 21.04
CA TRP A 299 0.00 8.30 19.66
C TRP A 299 -1.35 7.91 19.06
N SER A 300 -1.83 6.71 19.31
CA SER A 300 -3.14 6.23 18.82
C SER A 300 -4.33 7.05 19.36
N ARG A 301 -4.15 7.83 20.44
CA ARG A 301 -5.19 8.71 20.99
C ARG A 301 -5.24 10.07 20.33
N VAL A 302 -4.11 10.56 19.82
CA VAL A 302 -3.98 11.91 19.26
C VAL A 302 -3.88 11.94 17.74
N CYS A 303 -3.60 10.80 17.08
CA CYS A 303 -3.49 10.73 15.63
C CYS A 303 -4.85 10.81 14.92
N SER A 304 -4.84 11.14 13.63
CA SER A 304 -6.02 11.14 12.79
C SER A 304 -6.46 9.72 12.44
N GLU A 305 -7.73 9.43 12.57
CA GLU A 305 -8.34 8.16 12.14
C GLU A 305 -9.48 8.44 11.14
N ALA A 306 -9.61 7.59 10.11
CA ALA A 306 -10.58 7.81 9.04
C ALA A 306 -12.03 7.84 9.56
N ASP A 307 -12.34 6.84 10.38
CA ASP A 307 -13.69 6.63 10.90
C ASP A 307 -14.12 7.68 11.94
N LEU A 308 -13.15 8.32 12.61
CA LEU A 308 -13.39 9.34 13.63
C LEU A 308 -13.33 10.77 13.08
N CYS A 309 -13.00 10.91 11.79
CA CYS A 309 -12.82 12.21 11.17
C CYS A 309 -14.17 12.81 10.76
N MET A 310 -14.49 13.98 11.31
CA MET A 310 -15.72 14.74 10.96
C MET A 310 -15.62 15.48 9.63
N GLY A 311 -14.48 15.40 8.93
CA GLY A 311 -14.29 16.06 7.63
C GLY A 311 -14.50 17.58 7.70
N LEU A 312 -15.33 18.12 6.81
CA LEU A 312 -15.62 19.56 6.73
C LEU A 312 -16.44 20.09 7.92
N ARG A 313 -17.07 19.20 8.71
CA ARG A 313 -17.85 19.58 9.91
C ARG A 313 -16.98 19.68 11.17
N CYS A 314 -15.67 19.34 11.07
CA CYS A 314 -14.77 19.38 12.21
C CYS A 314 -14.54 20.83 12.69
N PRO A 315 -14.65 21.13 14.01
CA PRO A 315 -14.37 22.46 14.53
C PRO A 315 -12.91 22.89 14.33
N GLU A 316 -11.96 21.94 14.28
CA GLU A 316 -10.52 22.17 14.06
C GLU A 316 -10.12 22.07 12.56
N ARG A 317 -11.07 22.20 11.63
CA ARG A 317 -10.83 22.03 10.19
C ARG A 317 -9.78 22.98 9.62
N GLU A 318 -9.71 24.22 10.13
CA GLU A 318 -8.80 25.24 9.62
C GLU A 318 -7.32 24.91 9.93
N ARG A 319 -7.07 24.19 11.02
CA ARG A 319 -5.74 23.76 11.45
C ARG A 319 -5.46 22.30 11.10
N CYS A 320 -6.35 21.64 10.31
CA CYS A 320 -6.29 20.22 10.05
C CYS A 320 -5.20 19.86 9.04
N PHE A 321 -4.14 19.18 9.46
CA PHE A 321 -3.03 18.73 8.60
C PHE A 321 -3.51 17.80 7.48
N VAL A 322 -4.46 16.90 7.75
CA VAL A 322 -4.99 15.98 6.74
C VAL A 322 -5.81 16.71 5.68
N LEU A 323 -6.60 17.72 6.04
CA LEU A 323 -7.35 18.53 5.07
C LEU A 323 -6.40 19.40 4.23
N ALA A 324 -5.37 19.99 4.85
CA ALA A 324 -4.34 20.73 4.12
C ALA A 324 -3.61 19.83 3.11
N LEU A 325 -3.19 18.64 3.53
CA LEU A 325 -2.57 17.64 2.65
C LEU A 325 -3.49 17.22 1.50
N ARG A 326 -4.79 17.02 1.76
CA ARG A 326 -5.76 16.66 0.71
C ARG A 326 -5.93 17.78 -0.32
N LYS A 327 -5.92 19.03 0.13
CA LYS A 327 -5.96 20.19 -0.76
C LYS A 327 -4.70 20.26 -1.64
N GLU A 328 -3.53 20.01 -1.05
CA GLU A 328 -2.27 19.92 -1.82
C GLU A 328 -2.28 18.77 -2.81
N ALA A 329 -2.79 17.59 -2.42
CA ALA A 329 -2.90 16.42 -3.28
C ALA A 329 -3.85 16.64 -4.46
N ALA A 330 -4.92 17.41 -4.27
CA ALA A 330 -5.85 17.75 -5.35
C ALA A 330 -5.18 18.51 -6.50
N ASP A 331 -4.18 19.35 -6.19
CA ASP A 331 -3.42 20.12 -7.18
C ASP A 331 -2.17 19.39 -7.69
N ALA A 332 -1.78 18.30 -7.06
CA ALA A 332 -0.56 17.57 -7.40
C ALA A 332 -0.76 16.68 -8.64
N ARG A 333 0.34 16.54 -9.41
CA ARG A 333 0.40 15.63 -10.56
C ARG A 333 1.14 14.33 -10.22
N ILE A 334 1.98 14.33 -9.19
CA ILE A 334 2.65 13.14 -8.67
C ILE A 334 2.22 12.94 -7.21
N LEU A 335 1.68 11.76 -6.92
CA LEU A 335 1.34 11.35 -5.56
C LEU A 335 2.29 10.22 -5.14
N VAL A 336 3.04 10.42 -4.06
CA VAL A 336 3.93 9.38 -3.51
C VAL A 336 3.23 8.74 -2.32
N VAL A 337 2.98 7.43 -2.40
CA VAL A 337 2.25 6.65 -1.41
C VAL A 337 2.97 5.34 -1.08
N ASN A 338 2.57 4.62 -0.03
CA ASN A 338 2.96 3.23 0.14
C ASN A 338 1.88 2.28 -0.39
N HIS A 339 2.23 1.00 -0.56
CA HIS A 339 1.31 -0.01 -1.08
C HIS A 339 0.03 -0.14 -0.24
N HIS A 340 0.13 -0.09 1.09
CA HIS A 340 -1.05 -0.18 1.96
C HIS A 340 -2.03 0.98 1.75
N LEU A 341 -1.53 2.21 1.58
CA LEU A 341 -2.39 3.36 1.33
C LEU A 341 -3.06 3.28 -0.06
N LEU A 342 -2.30 2.82 -1.06
CA LEU A 342 -2.86 2.58 -2.39
C LEU A 342 -3.97 1.51 -2.33
N PHE A 343 -3.74 0.39 -1.64
CA PHE A 343 -4.77 -0.64 -1.50
C PHE A 343 -5.99 -0.16 -0.72
N ALA A 344 -5.82 0.69 0.28
CA ALA A 344 -6.94 1.33 0.98
C ALA A 344 -7.78 2.22 0.04
N ASP A 345 -7.14 2.94 -0.87
CA ASP A 345 -7.82 3.73 -1.88
C ASP A 345 -8.54 2.85 -2.91
N LEU A 346 -7.88 1.80 -3.40
CA LEU A 346 -8.45 0.85 -4.37
C LEU A 346 -9.66 0.09 -3.80
N ALA A 347 -9.57 -0.38 -2.56
CA ALA A 347 -10.67 -1.06 -1.89
C ALA A 347 -11.90 -0.15 -1.75
N ALA A 348 -11.71 1.09 -1.29
CA ALA A 348 -12.79 2.04 -1.15
C ALA A 348 -13.43 2.44 -2.50
N ARG A 349 -12.65 2.45 -3.60
CA ARG A 349 -13.15 2.65 -4.96
C ARG A 349 -13.99 1.46 -5.45
N ALA A 350 -13.52 0.25 -5.19
CA ALA A 350 -14.23 -0.98 -5.55
C ALA A 350 -15.55 -1.15 -4.78
N GLU A 351 -15.64 -0.67 -3.54
CA GLU A 351 -16.84 -0.69 -2.70
C GLU A 351 -17.94 0.30 -3.13
N GLY A 352 -17.78 1.00 -4.28
CA GLY A 352 -18.82 1.83 -4.88
C GLY A 352 -18.52 3.33 -4.93
N ALA A 353 -17.37 3.79 -4.42
CA ALA A 353 -17.00 5.20 -4.52
C ALA A 353 -16.58 5.61 -5.96
N GLY A 354 -16.24 4.63 -6.82
CA GLY A 354 -15.83 4.84 -8.20
C GLY A 354 -14.41 5.41 -8.36
N TYR A 355 -13.88 5.30 -9.58
CA TYR A 355 -12.49 5.68 -9.88
C TYR A 355 -12.32 7.16 -10.22
N ASP A 356 -13.39 7.87 -10.57
CA ASP A 356 -13.38 9.29 -10.92
C ASP A 356 -13.61 10.22 -9.73
N SER A 357 -13.83 9.65 -8.54
CA SER A 357 -14.07 10.41 -7.31
C SER A 357 -12.82 10.48 -6.42
N THR A 358 -12.75 11.50 -5.55
CA THR A 358 -11.74 11.59 -4.51
C THR A 358 -12.20 10.80 -3.29
N VAL A 359 -11.50 9.68 -3.02
CA VAL A 359 -11.76 8.82 -1.86
C VAL A 359 -10.66 9.00 -0.82
N VAL A 360 -9.61 8.19 -0.88
CA VAL A 360 -8.38 8.38 -0.12
C VAL A 360 -7.43 9.27 -0.91
N LEU A 361 -7.28 8.99 -2.20
CA LEU A 361 -6.49 9.75 -3.17
C LEU A 361 -7.40 10.46 -4.17
N PRO A 362 -6.99 11.61 -4.73
CA PRO A 362 -7.64 12.21 -5.90
C PRO A 362 -7.63 11.23 -7.10
N PRO A 363 -8.53 11.39 -8.08
CA PRO A 363 -8.59 10.51 -9.26
C PRO A 363 -7.26 10.38 -10.00
N TYR A 364 -6.94 9.18 -10.44
CA TYR A 364 -5.76 8.83 -11.24
C TYR A 364 -6.07 7.65 -12.17
N THR A 365 -5.29 7.51 -13.23
CA THR A 365 -5.41 6.41 -14.20
C THR A 365 -4.06 5.73 -14.48
N ARG A 366 -2.99 6.17 -13.82
CA ARG A 366 -1.64 5.63 -14.01
C ARG A 366 -0.97 5.42 -12.66
N VAL A 367 -0.37 4.24 -12.51
CA VAL A 367 0.27 3.82 -11.26
C VAL A 367 1.67 3.27 -11.56
N ILE A 368 2.62 3.62 -10.73
CA ILE A 368 3.94 2.97 -10.69
C ILE A 368 4.07 2.26 -9.36
N MET A 369 4.31 0.96 -9.41
CA MET A 369 4.56 0.08 -8.27
C MET A 369 6.07 -0.19 -8.18
N ASP A 370 6.75 0.52 -7.31
CA ASP A 370 8.16 0.28 -7.01
C ASP A 370 8.28 -0.81 -5.92
N GLU A 371 9.32 -1.63 -6.00
CA GLU A 371 9.48 -2.87 -5.21
C GLU A 371 8.26 -3.79 -5.32
N ALA A 372 7.76 -3.94 -6.56
CA ALA A 372 6.54 -4.67 -6.90
C ALA A 372 6.54 -6.16 -6.47
N HIS A 373 7.69 -6.72 -6.09
CA HIS A 373 7.78 -8.06 -5.51
C HIS A 373 7.03 -8.18 -4.17
N THR A 374 6.85 -7.06 -3.43
CA THR A 374 6.13 -7.04 -2.15
C THR A 374 4.62 -6.88 -2.31
N MET A 375 4.12 -6.66 -3.53
CA MET A 375 2.72 -6.31 -3.79
C MET A 375 1.74 -7.37 -3.28
N GLU A 376 2.02 -8.64 -3.52
CA GLU A 376 1.17 -9.75 -3.04
C GLU A 376 1.10 -9.80 -1.50
N SER A 377 2.24 -9.72 -0.83
CA SER A 377 2.29 -9.77 0.63
C SER A 377 1.61 -8.55 1.26
N ALA A 378 1.81 -7.37 0.70
CA ALA A 378 1.14 -6.15 1.15
C ALA A 378 -0.38 -6.21 0.93
N ALA A 379 -0.84 -6.73 -0.21
CA ALA A 379 -2.25 -6.94 -0.48
C ALA A 379 -2.86 -8.00 0.46
N THR A 380 -2.17 -9.14 0.67
CA THR A 380 -2.61 -10.17 1.61
C THR A 380 -2.77 -9.60 3.01
N SER A 381 -1.80 -8.84 3.51
CA SER A 381 -1.89 -8.16 4.81
C SER A 381 -3.03 -7.14 4.85
N PHE A 382 -3.21 -6.36 3.79
CA PHE A 382 -4.25 -5.35 3.74
C PHE A 382 -5.68 -5.94 3.76
N PHE A 383 -5.91 -7.02 3.01
CA PHE A 383 -7.22 -7.69 2.93
C PHE A 383 -7.48 -8.65 4.10
N SER A 384 -6.49 -8.90 4.96
CA SER A 384 -6.69 -9.66 6.19
C SER A 384 -7.49 -8.88 7.22
N LYS A 385 -8.39 -9.58 7.92
CA LYS A 385 -9.19 -9.02 9.02
C LYS A 385 -8.72 -9.63 10.31
N GLU A 386 -8.45 -8.80 11.29
CA GLU A 386 -7.90 -9.23 12.57
C GLU A 386 -8.80 -8.86 13.74
N PHE A 387 -8.84 -9.73 14.71
CA PHE A 387 -9.49 -9.51 16.01
C PHE A 387 -8.58 -9.97 17.13
N SER A 388 -8.45 -9.15 18.18
CA SER A 388 -7.83 -9.52 19.45
C SER A 388 -8.59 -8.90 20.60
N ARG A 389 -8.51 -9.52 21.78
CA ARG A 389 -9.13 -8.97 22.99
C ARG A 389 -8.63 -7.54 23.28
N LEU A 390 -7.35 -7.27 23.02
CA LEU A 390 -6.78 -5.93 23.24
C LEU A 390 -7.36 -4.87 22.31
N SER A 391 -7.62 -5.22 21.04
CA SER A 391 -8.28 -4.33 20.09
C SER A 391 -9.73 -4.04 20.51
N LEU A 392 -10.45 -5.05 20.96
CA LEU A 392 -11.80 -4.92 21.47
C LEU A 392 -11.85 -4.07 22.74
N TYR A 393 -10.95 -4.30 23.70
CA TYR A 393 -10.90 -3.55 24.96
C TYR A 393 -10.64 -2.06 24.75
N ARG A 394 -9.87 -1.70 23.73
CA ARG A 394 -9.68 -0.30 23.33
C ARG A 394 -11.01 0.35 22.93
N GLN A 395 -11.84 -0.35 22.15
CA GLN A 395 -13.16 0.16 21.74
C GLN A 395 -14.13 0.24 22.90
N LEU A 396 -14.25 -0.84 23.69
CA LEU A 396 -15.14 -0.90 24.84
C LEU A 396 -14.75 0.11 25.93
N GLY A 397 -13.45 0.36 26.16
CA GLY A 397 -12.97 1.34 27.12
C GLY A 397 -13.28 2.79 26.73
N ARG A 398 -13.45 3.08 25.43
CA ARG A 398 -13.95 4.37 24.94
C ARG A 398 -15.47 4.48 25.08
N LEU A 399 -16.17 3.38 24.87
CA LEU A 399 -17.62 3.33 25.02
C LEU A 399 -18.04 3.52 26.47
N TYR A 400 -17.50 2.71 27.38
CA TYR A 400 -17.88 2.75 28.79
C TYR A 400 -16.73 2.28 29.68
N ARG A 401 -16.49 3.06 30.73
CA ARG A 401 -15.57 2.72 31.82
C ARG A 401 -16.10 3.24 33.15
N HIS A 402 -15.83 2.50 34.19
CA HIS A 402 -16.13 2.89 35.55
C HIS A 402 -14.84 3.16 36.31
N ARG A 403 -14.72 4.34 36.96
CA ARG A 403 -13.54 4.71 37.76
C ARG A 403 -13.96 5.48 39.01
N ARG A 404 -13.55 5.01 40.19
CA ARG A 404 -13.79 5.69 41.48
C ARG A 404 -15.25 6.18 41.65
N ALA A 405 -16.24 5.33 41.39
CA ALA A 405 -17.67 5.64 41.42
C ALA A 405 -18.20 6.59 40.32
N GLN A 406 -17.37 6.96 39.35
CA GLN A 406 -17.80 7.76 38.18
C GLN A 406 -17.99 6.88 36.96
N ARG A 407 -19.10 7.07 36.24
CA ARG A 407 -19.38 6.48 34.95
C ARG A 407 -18.84 7.41 33.87
N LEU A 408 -17.98 6.91 32.98
CA LEU A 408 -17.29 7.67 31.95
C LEU A 408 -17.39 6.96 30.61
N GLY A 409 -17.31 7.73 29.53
CA GLY A 409 -17.26 7.20 28.16
C GLY A 409 -18.37 7.75 27.27
N LEU A 410 -18.35 7.32 26.01
CA LEU A 410 -19.26 7.83 24.97
C LEU A 410 -20.71 7.41 25.22
N LEU A 411 -20.93 6.26 25.83
CA LEU A 411 -22.27 5.77 26.15
C LEU A 411 -22.97 6.69 27.16
N VAL A 412 -22.22 7.20 28.14
CA VAL A 412 -22.74 8.17 29.12
C VAL A 412 -23.17 9.47 28.47
N ARG A 413 -22.31 9.96 27.52
CA ARG A 413 -22.62 11.17 26.75
C ARG A 413 -23.82 10.95 25.81
N LEU A 414 -23.87 9.79 25.14
CA LEU A 414 -25.00 9.45 24.27
C LEU A 414 -26.31 9.35 25.08
N ALA A 415 -26.32 8.73 26.26
CA ALA A 415 -27.48 8.64 27.10
C ALA A 415 -28.04 10.02 27.50
N ALA A 416 -27.14 10.97 27.80
CA ALA A 416 -27.52 12.36 28.04
C ALA A 416 -28.08 13.06 26.81
N LEU A 417 -27.44 12.91 25.63
CA LEU A 417 -27.87 13.51 24.35
C LEU A 417 -29.22 12.95 23.89
N SER A 418 -29.41 11.64 24.00
CA SER A 418 -30.63 10.92 23.60
C SER A 418 -31.75 10.98 24.67
N ARG A 419 -31.45 11.49 25.87
CA ARG A 419 -32.35 11.49 27.03
C ARG A 419 -32.83 10.08 27.42
N GLN A 420 -31.99 9.07 27.20
CA GLN A 420 -32.28 7.66 27.52
C GLN A 420 -31.28 7.13 28.56
N GLU A 421 -31.33 7.73 29.77
CA GLU A 421 -30.44 7.35 30.87
C GLU A 421 -30.74 5.93 31.41
N ASP A 422 -31.98 5.46 31.23
CA ASP A 422 -32.42 4.11 31.54
C ASP A 422 -31.67 3.02 30.76
N LYS A 423 -31.29 3.28 29.53
CA LYS A 423 -30.52 2.35 28.69
C LYS A 423 -29.01 2.29 28.99
N LEU A 424 -28.54 3.19 29.85
CA LEU A 424 -27.11 3.24 30.20
C LEU A 424 -26.66 2.00 30.97
N ASP A 425 -27.53 1.50 31.86
CA ASP A 425 -27.22 0.32 32.68
C ASP A 425 -27.17 -0.94 31.80
N ASP A 426 -28.12 -1.11 30.87
CA ASP A 426 -28.14 -2.20 29.90
C ASP A 426 -26.88 -2.16 29.02
N GLY A 427 -26.46 -0.97 28.56
CA GLY A 427 -25.24 -0.79 27.78
C GLY A 427 -23.97 -1.09 28.58
N ALA A 428 -23.89 -0.69 29.83
CA ALA A 428 -22.78 -0.98 30.71
C ALA A 428 -22.65 -2.48 31.00
N GLU A 429 -23.76 -3.16 31.26
CA GLU A 429 -23.81 -4.62 31.46
C GLU A 429 -23.37 -5.36 30.18
N ALA A 430 -23.86 -4.93 29.01
CA ALA A 430 -23.46 -5.50 27.74
C ALA A 430 -21.95 -5.35 27.49
N VAL A 431 -21.37 -4.18 27.77
CA VAL A 431 -19.91 -3.94 27.66
C VAL A 431 -19.14 -4.89 28.58
N GLN A 432 -19.57 -5.09 29.82
CA GLN A 432 -18.89 -6.00 30.76
C GLN A 432 -18.98 -7.45 30.28
N PHE A 433 -20.18 -7.88 29.87
CA PHE A 433 -20.37 -9.22 29.35
C PHE A 433 -19.51 -9.53 28.11
N ILE A 434 -19.40 -8.57 27.19
CA ILE A 434 -18.54 -8.70 26.00
C ILE A 434 -17.08 -8.85 26.43
N ARG A 435 -16.62 -8.15 27.48
CA ARG A 435 -15.25 -8.31 27.99
C ARG A 435 -15.01 -9.70 28.54
N ASP A 436 -15.93 -10.18 29.41
CA ASP A 436 -15.81 -11.49 30.04
C ASP A 436 -15.82 -12.62 29.00
N THR A 437 -16.67 -12.50 27.97
CA THR A 437 -16.71 -13.46 26.86
C THR A 437 -15.43 -13.40 26.01
N ALA A 438 -14.86 -12.20 25.79
CA ALA A 438 -13.62 -12.04 25.05
C ALA A 438 -12.42 -12.60 25.81
N ASP A 439 -12.38 -12.50 27.16
CA ASP A 439 -11.34 -13.13 27.97
C ASP A 439 -11.42 -14.66 27.89
N ALA A 440 -12.63 -15.23 28.00
CA ALA A 440 -12.82 -16.66 27.85
C ALA A 440 -12.44 -17.17 26.46
N LEU A 441 -12.76 -16.39 25.39
CA LEU A 441 -12.39 -16.70 24.03
C LEU A 441 -10.86 -16.64 23.83
N ASP A 442 -10.20 -15.62 24.39
CA ASP A 442 -8.74 -15.46 24.30
C ASP A 442 -8.01 -16.63 24.99
N GLU A 443 -8.46 -17.02 26.19
CA GLU A 443 -7.92 -18.18 26.91
C GLU A 443 -8.11 -19.48 26.12
N SER A 444 -9.32 -19.70 25.58
CA SER A 444 -9.61 -20.86 24.75
C SER A 444 -8.76 -20.88 23.48
N ALA A 445 -8.62 -19.74 22.78
CA ALA A 445 -7.83 -19.60 21.56
C ALA A 445 -6.33 -19.87 21.81
N LEU A 446 -5.79 -19.37 22.92
CA LEU A 446 -4.40 -19.63 23.32
C LEU A 446 -4.11 -21.12 23.57
N ASN A 447 -5.10 -21.90 24.01
CA ASN A 447 -4.94 -23.35 24.19
C ASN A 447 -4.66 -24.08 22.87
N PHE A 448 -5.22 -23.61 21.75
CA PHE A 448 -4.92 -24.17 20.42
C PHE A 448 -3.50 -23.82 19.94
N CYS A 449 -2.92 -22.70 20.40
CA CYS A 449 -1.61 -22.24 19.99
C CYS A 449 -0.45 -22.73 20.87
N ARG A 450 -0.67 -23.63 21.85
CA ARG A 450 0.34 -24.03 22.84
C ARG A 450 1.59 -24.68 22.24
N ALA A 451 1.44 -25.46 21.19
CA ALA A 451 2.55 -26.24 20.63
C ALA A 451 3.42 -25.45 19.63
N GLU A 452 2.81 -24.69 18.73
CA GLU A 452 3.46 -24.10 17.56
C GLU A 452 3.42 -22.56 17.50
N GLY A 453 2.77 -21.91 18.49
CA GLY A 453 2.58 -20.45 18.50
C GLY A 453 1.48 -19.95 17.55
N ASN A 454 1.01 -20.79 16.63
CA ASN A 454 -0.13 -20.54 15.77
C ASN A 454 -1.00 -21.79 15.60
N PHE A 455 -2.25 -21.58 15.17
CA PHE A 455 -3.17 -22.66 14.88
C PHE A 455 -4.09 -22.25 13.72
N ARG A 456 -4.16 -23.07 12.69
CA ARG A 456 -5.09 -22.90 11.57
C ARG A 456 -6.31 -23.78 11.77
N LEU A 457 -7.50 -23.23 11.57
CA LEU A 457 -8.74 -23.99 11.59
C LEU A 457 -8.82 -24.91 10.35
N THR A 458 -9.04 -26.20 10.58
CA THR A 458 -9.23 -27.20 9.52
C THR A 458 -10.43 -28.09 9.83
N PRO A 459 -11.04 -28.74 8.83
CA PRO A 459 -12.13 -29.69 9.08
C PRO A 459 -11.74 -30.85 10.01
N ALA A 460 -10.45 -31.19 10.08
CA ALA A 460 -9.97 -32.25 11.00
C ALA A 460 -10.13 -31.86 12.48
N ASP A 461 -10.17 -30.56 12.79
CA ASP A 461 -10.27 -30.05 14.16
C ASP A 461 -11.71 -29.70 14.57
N GLU A 462 -12.72 -30.01 13.72
CA GLU A 462 -14.12 -29.58 13.83
C GLU A 462 -14.69 -29.82 15.24
N SER A 463 -14.53 -31.02 15.79
CA SER A 463 -15.08 -31.37 17.11
C SER A 463 -14.49 -30.52 18.24
N SER A 464 -13.20 -30.23 18.19
CA SER A 464 -12.49 -29.40 19.18
C SER A 464 -12.88 -27.94 19.04
N ILE A 465 -12.98 -27.43 17.80
CA ILE A 465 -13.42 -26.06 17.50
C ILE A 465 -14.87 -25.85 17.93
N ALA A 466 -15.76 -26.78 17.58
CA ALA A 466 -17.19 -26.73 17.94
C ALA A 466 -17.41 -26.77 19.45
N ALA A 467 -16.57 -27.48 20.18
CA ALA A 467 -16.69 -27.57 21.65
C ALA A 467 -16.12 -26.34 22.37
N ALA A 468 -14.99 -25.78 21.89
CA ALA A 468 -14.22 -24.83 22.68
C ALA A 468 -14.29 -23.38 22.15
N LEU A 469 -14.38 -23.18 20.83
CA LEU A 469 -14.37 -21.85 20.24
C LEU A 469 -15.76 -21.40 19.77
N THR A 470 -16.49 -22.24 19.04
CA THR A 470 -17.76 -21.87 18.41
C THR A 470 -18.80 -21.29 19.37
N PRO A 471 -19.03 -21.82 20.59
CA PRO A 471 -20.00 -21.26 21.54
C PRO A 471 -19.61 -19.82 21.95
N LEU A 472 -18.33 -19.57 22.23
CA LEU A 472 -17.82 -18.26 22.64
C LEU A 472 -17.88 -17.24 21.51
N LEU A 473 -17.56 -17.65 20.28
CA LEU A 473 -17.68 -16.81 19.08
C LEU A 473 -19.12 -16.43 18.78
N LEU A 474 -20.06 -17.37 18.90
CA LEU A 474 -21.49 -17.13 18.73
C LEU A 474 -22.02 -16.15 19.79
N GLU A 475 -21.61 -16.36 21.02
CA GLU A 475 -22.04 -15.52 22.14
C GLU A 475 -21.48 -14.10 21.99
N LEU A 476 -20.20 -13.97 21.70
CA LEU A 476 -19.54 -12.68 21.46
C LEU A 476 -20.22 -11.92 20.29
N ARG A 477 -20.42 -12.58 19.14
CA ARG A 477 -21.11 -12.01 17.98
C ARG A 477 -22.53 -11.54 18.35
N LYS A 478 -23.31 -12.35 19.07
CA LYS A 478 -24.67 -12.03 19.51
C LYS A 478 -24.70 -10.80 20.43
N LYS A 479 -23.78 -10.72 21.38
CA LYS A 479 -23.71 -9.61 22.33
C LYS A 479 -23.22 -8.32 21.71
N ILE A 480 -22.26 -8.40 20.81
CA ILE A 480 -21.83 -7.25 19.99
C ILE A 480 -23.00 -6.72 19.14
N SER A 481 -23.76 -7.60 18.49
CA SER A 481 -24.93 -7.21 17.70
C SER A 481 -26.03 -6.57 18.55
N ALA A 482 -26.25 -7.09 19.75
CA ALA A 482 -27.23 -6.52 20.70
C ALA A 482 -26.79 -5.12 21.16
N LEU A 483 -25.52 -4.95 21.56
CA LEU A 483 -24.99 -3.64 21.95
C LEU A 483 -25.04 -2.63 20.77
N ALA A 484 -24.72 -3.07 19.56
CA ALA A 484 -24.84 -2.24 18.36
C ALA A 484 -26.30 -1.82 18.08
N GLY A 485 -27.25 -2.72 18.31
CA GLY A 485 -28.69 -2.42 18.25
C GLY A 485 -29.10 -1.36 19.27
N LEU A 486 -28.76 -1.57 20.55
CA LEU A 486 -29.02 -0.61 21.62
C LEU A 486 -28.46 0.79 21.28
N ILE A 487 -27.23 0.86 20.80
CA ILE A 487 -26.61 2.13 20.42
C ILE A 487 -27.35 2.78 19.25
N ARG A 488 -27.79 2.03 18.24
CA ARG A 488 -28.58 2.56 17.11
C ARG A 488 -29.90 3.14 17.56
N ASP A 489 -30.63 2.42 18.40
CA ASP A 489 -31.89 2.91 18.99
C ASP A 489 -31.69 4.22 19.75
N MET A 490 -30.60 4.33 20.53
CA MET A 490 -30.27 5.58 21.22
C MET A 490 -29.92 6.69 20.26
N LEU A 491 -29.19 6.39 19.17
CA LEU A 491 -28.82 7.40 18.13
C LEU A 491 -30.02 7.93 17.37
N GLU A 492 -31.08 7.13 17.14
CA GLU A 492 -32.31 7.56 16.48
C GLU A 492 -33.10 8.60 17.29
N THR A 493 -32.90 8.63 18.61
CA THR A 493 -33.59 9.58 19.48
C THR A 493 -32.79 10.85 19.78
N VAL A 494 -31.57 10.97 19.25
CA VAL A 494 -30.76 12.19 19.36
C VAL A 494 -31.42 13.32 18.56
N PRO A 495 -31.67 14.50 19.19
CA PRO A 495 -32.26 15.65 18.48
C PRO A 495 -31.43 16.10 17.27
N GLU A 496 -32.09 16.59 16.22
CA GLU A 496 -31.41 17.07 15.00
C GLU A 496 -30.35 18.15 15.27
N ASP A 497 -30.61 19.03 16.23
CA ASP A 497 -29.67 20.08 16.65
C ASP A 497 -28.36 19.52 17.25
N SER A 498 -28.37 18.27 17.69
CA SER A 498 -27.23 17.56 18.29
C SER A 498 -26.65 16.46 17.36
N ALA A 499 -27.16 16.33 16.15
CA ALA A 499 -26.72 15.30 15.19
C ALA A 499 -25.24 15.44 14.78
N ASP A 500 -24.72 16.66 14.82
CA ASP A 500 -23.32 16.98 14.51
C ASP A 500 -22.38 16.95 15.73
N ASP A 501 -22.87 16.51 16.91
CA ASP A 501 -22.03 16.37 18.09
C ASP A 501 -20.92 15.33 17.84
N PRO A 502 -19.66 15.63 18.21
CA PRO A 502 -18.56 14.68 18.07
C PRO A 502 -18.81 13.28 18.66
N THR A 503 -19.56 13.22 19.76
CA THR A 503 -19.96 11.96 20.40
C THR A 503 -20.74 11.05 19.48
N VAL A 504 -21.66 11.61 18.67
CA VAL A 504 -22.48 10.86 17.71
C VAL A 504 -21.59 10.22 16.64
N TRP A 505 -20.62 10.96 16.13
CA TRP A 505 -19.67 10.47 15.12
C TRP A 505 -18.77 9.36 15.70
N GLU A 506 -18.24 9.58 16.89
CA GLU A 506 -17.34 8.60 17.51
C GLU A 506 -18.07 7.30 17.84
N ILE A 507 -19.26 7.37 18.37
CA ILE A 507 -20.00 6.18 18.74
C ILE A 507 -20.44 5.38 17.51
N LYS A 508 -20.83 6.04 16.42
CA LYS A 508 -21.12 5.39 15.12
C LYS A 508 -19.89 4.65 14.59
N SER A 509 -18.71 5.23 14.75
CA SER A 509 -17.47 4.60 14.32
C SER A 509 -17.12 3.38 15.17
N ILE A 510 -17.23 3.50 16.51
CA ILE A 510 -16.97 2.37 17.40
C ILE A 510 -17.97 1.23 17.14
N THR A 511 -19.25 1.56 16.90
CA THR A 511 -20.26 0.56 16.56
C THR A 511 -19.89 -0.21 15.31
N ARG A 512 -19.47 0.47 14.23
CA ARG A 512 -18.98 -0.20 13.00
C ARG A 512 -17.76 -1.09 13.27
N ARG A 513 -16.82 -0.67 14.11
CA ARG A 513 -15.65 -1.50 14.49
C ARG A 513 -16.05 -2.74 15.28
N LEU A 514 -17.02 -2.61 16.19
CA LEU A 514 -17.57 -3.77 16.90
C LEU A 514 -18.27 -4.73 15.95
N GLU A 515 -19.05 -4.22 14.99
CA GLU A 515 -19.70 -5.04 13.95
C GLU A 515 -18.67 -5.75 13.06
N ALA A 516 -17.55 -5.09 12.73
CA ALA A 516 -16.44 -5.71 12.00
C ALA A 516 -15.81 -6.87 12.79
N ILE A 517 -15.66 -6.73 14.13
CA ILE A 517 -15.23 -7.82 15.01
C ILE A 517 -16.27 -8.97 14.99
N GLY A 518 -17.55 -8.63 15.05
CA GLY A 518 -18.64 -9.60 14.91
C GLY A 518 -18.59 -10.36 13.57
N SER A 519 -18.17 -9.69 12.48
CA SER A 519 -17.96 -10.31 11.17
C SER A 519 -16.78 -11.30 11.18
N VAL A 520 -15.67 -10.97 11.86
CA VAL A 520 -14.54 -11.91 12.04
C VAL A 520 -15.01 -13.16 12.81
N CYS A 521 -15.77 -12.98 13.89
CA CYS A 521 -16.37 -14.11 14.63
C CYS A 521 -17.26 -14.96 13.71
N GLY A 522 -18.06 -14.33 12.83
CA GLY A 522 -18.86 -15.03 11.82
C GLY A 522 -18.02 -15.86 10.86
N SER A 523 -16.94 -15.29 10.30
CA SER A 523 -16.02 -16.03 9.42
C SER A 523 -15.41 -17.25 10.11
N PHE A 524 -15.04 -17.13 11.39
CA PHE A 524 -14.51 -18.26 12.16
C PHE A 524 -15.55 -19.36 12.43
N ILE A 525 -16.83 -19.01 12.59
CA ILE A 525 -17.93 -19.98 12.76
C ILE A 525 -18.21 -20.72 11.45
N GLU A 526 -18.19 -19.96 10.34
CA GLU A 526 -18.51 -20.43 8.99
C GLU A 526 -17.26 -20.90 8.21
N TYR A 527 -16.15 -21.24 8.88
CA TYR A 527 -14.84 -21.47 8.24
C TYR A 527 -14.85 -22.56 7.17
N GLN A 528 -15.73 -23.57 7.29
CA GLN A 528 -15.86 -24.64 6.30
C GLN A 528 -16.60 -24.19 5.03
N GLU A 529 -17.44 -23.17 5.13
CA GLU A 529 -18.22 -22.61 4.03
C GLU A 529 -17.42 -21.54 3.22
N ARG A 530 -16.21 -21.22 3.68
CA ARG A 530 -15.34 -20.17 3.12
C ARG A 530 -13.99 -20.74 2.64
N PRO A 531 -13.98 -21.61 1.61
CA PRO A 531 -12.75 -22.25 1.16
C PRO A 531 -11.72 -21.30 0.56
N GLU A 532 -12.10 -20.06 0.23
CA GLU A 532 -11.23 -19.02 -0.29
C GLU A 532 -10.52 -18.21 0.79
N GLU A 533 -10.88 -18.40 2.07
CA GLU A 533 -10.30 -17.71 3.21
C GLU A 533 -9.59 -18.70 4.15
N VAL A 534 -8.58 -18.22 4.85
CA VAL A 534 -7.87 -18.97 5.90
C VAL A 534 -8.17 -18.31 7.25
N MET A 535 -8.77 -19.08 8.17
CA MET A 535 -8.95 -18.67 9.54
C MET A 535 -7.84 -19.28 10.38
N TRP A 536 -7.13 -18.44 11.09
CA TRP A 536 -6.02 -18.87 11.93
C TRP A 536 -5.87 -18.00 13.17
N ILE A 537 -5.21 -18.56 14.17
CA ILE A 537 -4.98 -17.95 15.48
C ILE A 537 -3.49 -17.88 15.72
N GLU A 538 -3.00 -16.75 16.22
CA GLU A 538 -1.60 -16.55 16.58
C GLU A 538 -1.48 -16.11 18.02
N ARG A 539 -0.47 -16.66 18.70
CA ARG A 539 -0.11 -16.26 20.06
C ARG A 539 0.89 -15.12 20.03
N HIS A 540 0.54 -14.02 20.63
CA HIS A 540 1.42 -12.87 20.83
C HIS A 540 1.89 -12.80 22.28
N ALA A 541 3.20 -12.60 22.49
CA ALA A 541 3.80 -12.45 23.81
C ALA A 541 3.88 -10.96 24.19
N GLY A 542 3.50 -10.63 25.42
CA GLY A 542 3.68 -9.27 25.95
C GLY A 542 5.16 -8.91 26.07
N ARG A 543 5.58 -7.76 25.50
CA ARG A 543 6.94 -7.23 25.62
C ARG A 543 6.95 -5.94 26.45
N GLY A 544 7.93 -5.80 27.39
CA GLY A 544 8.21 -4.57 28.11
C GLY A 544 7.79 -4.55 29.59
N ALA A 545 8.00 -3.40 30.26
CA ALA A 545 7.68 -3.23 31.69
C ALA A 545 6.18 -3.41 32.00
N ALA A 546 5.29 -3.13 31.05
CA ALA A 546 3.86 -3.42 31.13
C ALA A 546 3.55 -4.94 31.17
N ALA A 547 4.41 -5.78 30.62
CA ALA A 547 4.31 -7.24 30.70
C ALA A 547 4.53 -7.79 32.12
N LYS A 548 5.17 -7.01 33.01
CA LYS A 548 5.33 -7.39 34.41
C LYS A 548 4.06 -7.18 35.25
N SER A 549 3.14 -6.36 34.81
CA SER A 549 1.88 -6.07 35.52
C SER A 549 0.64 -6.78 34.93
N SER A 550 0.69 -7.22 33.66
CA SER A 550 -0.41 -7.95 33.00
C SER A 550 0.04 -9.22 32.29
N GLY A 551 1.23 -9.69 32.55
CA GLY A 551 1.94 -10.94 32.23
C GLY A 551 1.33 -12.01 31.31
N ALA A 552 0.30 -11.74 30.58
CA ALA A 552 -0.43 -12.72 29.79
C ALA A 552 -0.19 -12.48 28.30
N ASP A 553 0.17 -13.54 27.60
CA ASP A 553 0.06 -13.62 26.16
C ASP A 553 -1.39 -13.39 25.75
N TRP A 554 -1.61 -13.03 24.49
CA TRP A 554 -2.95 -12.92 23.92
C TRP A 554 -3.03 -13.57 22.54
N ALA A 555 -4.23 -13.96 22.16
CA ALA A 555 -4.53 -14.51 20.86
C ALA A 555 -4.94 -13.40 19.88
N VAL A 556 -4.50 -13.56 18.63
CA VAL A 556 -5.00 -12.79 17.49
C VAL A 556 -5.68 -13.75 16.52
N LEU A 557 -6.97 -13.54 16.30
CA LEU A 557 -7.78 -14.28 15.35
C LEU A 557 -7.74 -13.55 14.01
N THR A 558 -7.28 -14.22 12.96
CA THR A 558 -7.09 -13.58 11.65
C THR A 558 -7.83 -14.36 10.56
N VAL A 559 -8.49 -13.62 9.68
CA VAL A 559 -9.11 -14.12 8.43
C VAL A 559 -8.30 -13.56 7.28
N THR A 560 -7.72 -14.43 6.47
CA THR A 560 -6.82 -14.05 5.37
C THR A 560 -7.31 -14.67 4.06
N PRO A 561 -7.43 -13.91 2.95
CA PRO A 561 -7.72 -14.49 1.65
C PRO A 561 -6.54 -15.36 1.18
N ILE A 562 -6.84 -16.55 0.64
CA ILE A 562 -5.81 -17.47 0.07
C ILE A 562 -5.15 -16.83 -1.16
N ASP A 563 -5.96 -16.21 -2.01
CA ASP A 563 -5.52 -15.62 -3.27
C ASP A 563 -6.01 -14.18 -3.40
N VAL A 564 -5.08 -13.24 -3.55
CA VAL A 564 -5.36 -11.82 -3.74
C VAL A 564 -5.28 -11.38 -5.20
N ALA A 565 -4.87 -12.28 -6.11
CA ALA A 565 -4.69 -11.96 -7.52
C ALA A 565 -5.97 -11.48 -8.21
N PRO A 566 -7.17 -12.08 -7.97
CA PRO A 566 -8.42 -11.56 -8.53
C PRO A 566 -8.73 -10.13 -8.08
N ALA A 567 -8.60 -9.86 -6.78
CA ALA A 567 -8.87 -8.53 -6.22
C ALA A 567 -7.90 -7.47 -6.76
N LEU A 568 -6.61 -7.81 -6.88
CA LEU A 568 -5.61 -6.91 -7.47
C LEU A 568 -5.88 -6.66 -8.95
N ARG A 569 -6.30 -7.68 -9.70
CA ARG A 569 -6.66 -7.53 -11.10
C ARG A 569 -7.81 -6.54 -11.28
N GLU A 570 -8.91 -6.78 -10.58
CA GLU A 570 -10.14 -5.99 -10.66
C GLU A 570 -9.92 -4.54 -10.18
N ALA A 571 -9.23 -4.35 -9.05
CA ALA A 571 -9.08 -3.03 -8.44
C ALA A 571 -7.91 -2.21 -9.01
N LEU A 572 -6.79 -2.85 -9.39
CA LEU A 572 -5.57 -2.13 -9.81
C LEU A 572 -5.36 -2.16 -11.33
N PHE A 573 -5.42 -3.34 -11.98
CA PHE A 573 -5.01 -3.45 -13.37
C PHE A 573 -6.12 -3.09 -14.37
N GLU A 574 -7.35 -3.48 -14.11
CA GLU A 574 -8.45 -3.23 -15.04
C GLU A 574 -8.85 -1.75 -15.15
N PRO A 575 -8.98 -0.99 -14.06
CA PRO A 575 -9.39 0.41 -14.13
C PRO A 575 -8.30 1.36 -14.64
N ASN A 576 -7.02 1.03 -14.41
CA ASN A 576 -5.92 1.94 -14.74
C ASN A 576 -5.45 1.77 -16.18
N LYS A 577 -5.18 2.87 -16.88
CA LYS A 577 -4.64 2.85 -18.26
C LYS A 577 -3.26 2.22 -18.31
N THR A 578 -2.39 2.54 -17.36
CA THR A 578 -1.03 2.01 -17.27
C THR A 578 -0.68 1.71 -15.82
N VAL A 579 -0.18 0.49 -15.58
CA VAL A 579 0.45 0.13 -14.32
C VAL A 579 1.86 -0.36 -14.61
N VAL A 580 2.85 0.32 -14.06
CA VAL A 580 4.27 -0.02 -14.20
C VAL A 580 4.73 -0.70 -12.93
N CYS A 581 5.03 -1.99 -13.00
CA CYS A 581 5.56 -2.78 -11.89
C CYS A 581 7.07 -2.96 -12.07
N VAL A 582 7.86 -2.38 -11.16
CA VAL A 582 9.33 -2.46 -11.20
C VAL A 582 9.86 -3.04 -9.91
N SER A 583 10.80 -3.97 -10.00
CA SER A 583 11.52 -4.50 -8.84
C SER A 583 12.87 -5.10 -9.24
N ALA A 584 13.74 -5.34 -8.27
CA ALA A 584 15.00 -6.06 -8.49
C ALA A 584 14.78 -7.58 -8.70
N THR A 585 13.64 -8.10 -8.26
CA THR A 585 13.36 -9.55 -8.25
C THR A 585 11.90 -9.80 -8.60
N LEU A 586 11.60 -10.10 -9.86
CA LEU A 586 10.27 -10.49 -10.36
C LEU A 586 10.31 -11.82 -11.12
N THR A 587 11.50 -12.26 -11.51
CA THR A 587 11.65 -13.48 -12.31
C THR A 587 12.27 -14.63 -11.51
N VAL A 588 11.84 -15.83 -11.85
CA VAL A 588 12.44 -17.10 -11.41
C VAL A 588 12.92 -17.85 -12.65
N ALA A 589 14.21 -18.21 -12.71
CA ALA A 589 14.84 -18.79 -13.88
C ALA A 589 14.43 -18.05 -15.18
N GLU A 590 14.48 -16.72 -15.14
CA GLU A 590 14.19 -15.79 -16.25
C GLU A 590 12.71 -15.60 -16.61
N SER A 591 11.76 -16.29 -15.97
CA SER A 591 10.32 -16.21 -16.24
C SER A 591 9.59 -15.31 -15.25
N PHE A 592 8.71 -14.43 -15.74
CA PHE A 592 7.79 -13.62 -14.96
C PHE A 592 6.54 -14.38 -14.51
N THR A 593 6.30 -15.58 -15.02
CA THR A 593 5.03 -16.31 -14.88
C THR A 593 4.58 -16.44 -13.42
N TYR A 594 5.50 -16.79 -12.52
CA TYR A 594 5.18 -16.91 -11.10
C TYR A 594 4.62 -15.61 -10.53
N TRP A 595 5.38 -14.52 -10.65
CA TRP A 595 5.00 -13.22 -10.11
C TRP A 595 3.72 -12.66 -10.77
N MET A 596 3.61 -12.77 -12.09
CA MET A 596 2.42 -12.29 -12.83
C MET A 596 1.14 -13.01 -12.39
N ASN A 597 1.20 -14.30 -12.15
CA ASN A 597 0.04 -15.07 -11.67
C ASN A 597 -0.36 -14.66 -10.26
N ARG A 598 0.64 -14.44 -9.35
CA ARG A 598 0.40 -14.08 -7.96
C ARG A 598 -0.04 -12.62 -7.78
N SER A 599 0.40 -11.74 -8.67
CA SER A 599 0.04 -10.31 -8.64
C SER A 599 -1.30 -10.00 -9.32
N GLY A 600 -1.90 -10.95 -10.04
CA GLY A 600 -3.12 -10.75 -10.83
C GLY A 600 -2.88 -10.21 -12.24
N LEU A 601 -1.67 -9.84 -12.60
CA LEU A 601 -1.35 -9.33 -13.95
C LEU A 601 -1.46 -10.42 -15.02
N GLY A 602 -1.08 -11.65 -14.71
CA GLY A 602 -1.20 -12.82 -15.59
C GLY A 602 -2.36 -13.75 -15.28
N TYR A 603 -3.28 -13.35 -14.39
CA TYR A 603 -4.38 -14.20 -13.93
C TYR A 603 -5.39 -14.46 -15.05
N THR A 604 -5.58 -15.74 -15.39
CA THR A 604 -6.47 -16.21 -16.47
C THR A 604 -7.75 -16.86 -15.92
N GLY A 605 -8.28 -16.37 -14.78
CA GLY A 605 -9.50 -16.89 -14.15
C GLY A 605 -10.77 -16.70 -15.00
N THR A 606 -11.94 -16.87 -14.40
CA THR A 606 -13.26 -16.83 -15.07
C THR A 606 -13.64 -15.47 -15.70
N ALA A 607 -12.92 -14.39 -15.39
CA ALA A 607 -13.10 -13.10 -16.05
C ALA A 607 -12.41 -13.09 -17.42
N ALA A 608 -13.00 -12.37 -18.39
CA ALA A 608 -12.40 -12.18 -19.72
C ALA A 608 -10.97 -11.62 -19.61
N PRO A 609 -10.04 -12.01 -20.49
CA PRO A 609 -8.69 -11.41 -20.52
C PRO A 609 -8.82 -9.90 -20.66
N SER A 610 -8.01 -9.15 -19.89
CA SER A 610 -7.86 -7.71 -20.11
C SER A 610 -7.35 -7.51 -21.54
N ASP A 611 -8.00 -6.66 -22.33
CA ASP A 611 -7.56 -6.32 -23.70
C ASP A 611 -6.23 -5.55 -23.71
N LYS A 612 -5.68 -5.24 -22.53
CA LYS A 612 -4.46 -4.45 -22.37
C LYS A 612 -3.21 -5.30 -22.57
N ALA A 613 -2.30 -4.81 -23.38
CA ALA A 613 -1.00 -5.46 -23.61
C ALA A 613 -0.16 -5.44 -22.32
N VAL A 614 0.60 -6.51 -22.09
CA VAL A 614 1.58 -6.61 -21.02
C VAL A 614 2.99 -6.59 -21.62
N LEU A 615 3.75 -5.57 -21.30
CA LEU A 615 5.14 -5.42 -21.69
C LEU A 615 6.05 -5.94 -20.58
N THR A 616 6.96 -6.84 -20.90
CA THR A 616 7.92 -7.38 -19.95
C THR A 616 9.34 -7.07 -20.34
N GLY A 617 10.22 -6.83 -19.36
CA GLY A 617 11.64 -6.59 -19.64
C GLY A 617 12.53 -6.95 -18.45
N ARG A 618 13.72 -7.50 -18.77
CA ARG A 618 14.78 -7.78 -17.78
C ARG A 618 15.97 -6.88 -18.06
N PHE A 619 16.41 -6.19 -17.04
CA PHE A 619 17.50 -5.22 -17.10
C PHE A 619 18.56 -5.61 -16.07
N PRO A 620 19.63 -6.29 -16.51
CA PRO A 620 20.63 -6.80 -15.60
C PRO A 620 21.35 -5.67 -14.85
N SER A 621 21.82 -5.99 -13.65
CA SER A 621 22.68 -5.08 -12.89
C SER A 621 23.93 -4.70 -13.69
N PRO A 622 24.36 -3.44 -13.65
CA PRO A 622 25.58 -2.99 -14.32
C PRO A 622 26.85 -3.40 -13.55
N PHE A 623 26.72 -3.97 -12.38
CA PHE A 623 27.86 -4.32 -11.53
C PHE A 623 28.64 -5.51 -12.06
N PRO A 624 29.98 -5.51 -11.92
CA PRO A 624 30.86 -6.56 -12.46
C PRO A 624 30.90 -7.81 -11.56
N TYR A 625 29.77 -8.47 -11.36
CA TYR A 625 29.61 -9.62 -10.45
C TYR A 625 30.62 -10.74 -10.72
N SER A 626 30.98 -11.01 -11.97
CA SER A 626 31.90 -12.09 -12.35
C SER A 626 33.29 -11.98 -11.73
N ARG A 627 33.73 -10.74 -11.46
CA ARG A 627 35.04 -10.47 -10.87
C ARG A 627 35.00 -9.88 -9.46
N SER A 628 33.85 -9.34 -9.06
CA SER A 628 33.70 -8.65 -7.77
C SER A 628 32.95 -9.48 -6.73
N VAL A 629 32.36 -10.62 -7.11
CA VAL A 629 31.64 -11.48 -6.18
C VAL A 629 32.10 -12.92 -6.32
N LEU A 630 32.49 -13.51 -5.18
CA LEU A 630 32.75 -14.94 -5.04
C LEU A 630 31.52 -15.59 -4.37
N LEU A 631 30.82 -16.48 -5.08
CA LEU A 631 29.76 -17.33 -4.51
C LEU A 631 30.39 -18.61 -3.97
N GLY A 632 30.45 -18.77 -2.66
CA GLY A 632 30.96 -19.92 -1.97
C GLY A 632 29.86 -20.86 -1.47
N VAL A 633 29.93 -22.14 -1.83
CA VAL A 633 29.01 -23.18 -1.35
C VAL A 633 29.83 -24.41 -0.96
N PRO A 634 29.98 -24.70 0.34
CA PRO A 634 30.72 -25.91 0.77
C PRO A 634 30.00 -27.19 0.31
N ARG A 635 30.72 -28.04 -0.41
CA ARG A 635 30.14 -29.32 -0.88
C ARG A 635 29.93 -30.31 0.26
N ASP A 636 30.75 -30.22 1.30
CA ASP A 636 30.71 -31.01 2.51
C ASP A 636 29.77 -30.50 3.59
N ALA A 637 29.05 -29.40 3.32
CA ALA A 637 28.01 -28.89 4.20
C ALA A 637 26.93 -29.95 4.44
N PRO A 638 26.61 -30.31 5.69
CA PRO A 638 25.53 -31.22 6.01
C PRO A 638 24.17 -30.70 5.47
N LEU A 639 23.25 -31.63 5.25
CA LEU A 639 21.88 -31.20 4.89
C LEU A 639 21.16 -30.63 6.13
N PRO A 640 20.21 -29.66 5.96
CA PRO A 640 19.51 -29.02 7.09
C PRO A 640 18.76 -29.96 8.04
N ASP A 641 18.45 -31.17 7.60
CA ASP A 641 17.79 -32.21 8.40
C ASP A 641 18.77 -33.14 9.12
N ASP A 642 20.07 -32.97 8.91
CA ASP A 642 21.15 -33.69 9.59
C ASP A 642 21.39 -33.09 10.99
N ALA A 643 21.59 -33.94 11.98
CA ALA A 643 21.88 -33.52 13.35
C ALA A 643 23.18 -32.68 13.49
N SER A 644 24.16 -32.89 12.60
CA SER A 644 25.42 -32.13 12.56
C SER A 644 25.27 -30.73 11.95
N TYR A 645 24.18 -30.43 11.24
CA TYR A 645 23.99 -29.19 10.51
C TYR A 645 24.12 -27.94 11.39
N ARG A 646 23.47 -27.92 12.54
CA ARG A 646 23.51 -26.79 13.48
C ARG A 646 24.94 -26.50 13.94
N THR A 647 25.67 -27.53 14.39
CA THR A 647 27.06 -27.39 14.82
C THR A 647 27.95 -26.90 13.69
N PHE A 648 27.74 -27.40 12.48
CA PHE A 648 28.47 -26.95 11.30
C PHE A 648 28.21 -25.46 11.02
N VAL A 649 26.94 -25.02 11.02
CA VAL A 649 26.58 -23.59 10.77
C VAL A 649 27.18 -22.69 11.84
N ASP A 650 27.12 -23.07 13.14
CA ASP A 650 27.66 -22.29 14.24
C ASP A 650 29.18 -22.08 14.09
N GLN A 651 29.92 -23.16 13.72
CA GLN A 651 31.36 -23.12 13.46
C GLN A 651 31.71 -22.35 12.17
N ALA A 652 30.97 -22.62 11.08
CA ALA A 652 31.23 -22.01 9.80
C ALA A 652 31.00 -20.49 9.81
N VAL A 653 29.95 -20.04 10.50
CA VAL A 653 29.67 -18.60 10.68
C VAL A 653 30.83 -17.91 11.39
N THR A 654 31.35 -18.51 12.46
CA THR A 654 32.50 -17.98 13.23
C THR A 654 33.72 -17.84 12.34
N GLN A 655 34.13 -18.92 11.68
CA GLN A 655 35.37 -18.96 10.87
C GLN A 655 35.28 -18.04 9.62
N LEU A 656 34.09 -17.96 8.96
CA LEU A 656 33.90 -17.06 7.82
C LEU A 656 33.99 -15.60 8.26
N ALA A 657 33.37 -15.25 9.41
CA ALA A 657 33.40 -13.88 9.93
C ALA A 657 34.82 -13.48 10.39
N GLU A 658 35.56 -14.40 11.01
CA GLU A 658 37.00 -14.25 11.35
C GLU A 658 37.83 -13.98 10.08
N THR A 659 37.70 -14.86 9.09
CA THR A 659 38.48 -14.77 7.83
C THR A 659 38.19 -13.45 7.09
N ALA A 660 36.96 -12.93 7.18
CA ALA A 660 36.60 -11.62 6.60
C ALA A 660 37.07 -10.42 7.43
N GLY A 661 37.53 -10.63 8.66
CA GLY A 661 37.81 -9.56 9.61
C GLY A 661 36.54 -8.78 10.02
N GLY A 662 35.42 -9.46 10.17
CA GLY A 662 34.07 -8.85 10.35
C GLY A 662 33.43 -8.46 9.03
N SER A 663 32.93 -7.20 8.93
CA SER A 663 32.26 -6.67 7.73
C SER A 663 31.19 -7.62 7.15
N ALA A 664 30.40 -8.25 8.03
CA ALA A 664 29.53 -9.36 7.64
C ALA A 664 28.07 -9.16 8.01
N LEU A 665 27.19 -9.59 7.08
CA LEU A 665 25.77 -9.76 7.31
C LEU A 665 25.41 -11.25 7.25
N ILE A 666 24.89 -11.78 8.35
CA ILE A 666 24.55 -13.20 8.47
C ILE A 666 23.02 -13.34 8.51
N LEU A 667 22.47 -14.01 7.52
CA LEU A 667 21.04 -14.17 7.31
C LEU A 667 20.54 -15.56 7.67
N PHE A 668 19.64 -15.59 8.65
CA PHE A 668 19.02 -16.81 9.15
C PHE A 668 17.54 -16.89 8.71
N THR A 669 17.00 -18.10 8.66
CA THR A 669 15.58 -18.39 8.42
C THR A 669 14.78 -18.59 9.70
N SER A 670 15.43 -18.64 10.87
CA SER A 670 14.76 -18.74 12.17
C SER A 670 15.53 -18.00 13.27
N TYR A 671 14.79 -17.49 14.24
CA TYR A 671 15.36 -16.85 15.44
C TYR A 671 16.14 -17.83 16.32
N GLU A 672 15.76 -19.10 16.33
CA GLU A 672 16.45 -20.13 17.10
C GLU A 672 17.86 -20.36 16.56
N SER A 673 17.99 -20.52 15.22
CA SER A 673 19.29 -20.68 14.59
C SER A 673 20.16 -19.42 14.76
N LEU A 674 19.57 -18.24 14.66
CA LEU A 674 20.26 -16.97 14.92
C LEU A 674 20.83 -16.93 16.35
N LYS A 675 20.03 -17.27 17.37
CA LYS A 675 20.46 -17.26 18.77
C LYS A 675 21.61 -18.26 19.04
N SER A 676 21.54 -19.46 18.44
CA SER A 676 22.58 -20.47 18.55
C SER A 676 23.90 -19.99 17.98
N ALA A 677 23.86 -19.55 16.73
CA ALA A 677 25.06 -19.08 16.04
C ALA A 677 25.67 -17.84 16.70
N PHE A 678 24.85 -16.92 17.19
CA PHE A 678 25.30 -15.76 17.94
C PHE A 678 26.00 -16.17 19.25
N ALA A 679 25.40 -17.07 20.00
CA ALA A 679 26.00 -17.56 21.27
C ALA A 679 27.35 -18.27 21.06
N ALA A 680 27.52 -18.94 19.92
CA ALA A 680 28.80 -19.62 19.57
C ALA A 680 29.83 -18.62 19.02
N ALA A 681 29.44 -17.69 18.14
CA ALA A 681 30.36 -16.84 17.41
C ALA A 681 30.74 -15.56 18.18
N ALA A 682 29.79 -14.90 18.89
CA ALA A 682 30.05 -13.62 19.50
C ALA A 682 31.22 -13.60 20.48
N PRO A 683 31.39 -14.58 21.43
CA PRO A 683 32.52 -14.58 22.34
C PRO A 683 33.88 -14.64 21.61
N VAL A 684 33.98 -15.45 20.55
CA VAL A 684 35.22 -15.63 19.79
C VAL A 684 35.55 -14.36 18.97
N LEU A 685 34.56 -13.78 18.32
CA LEU A 685 34.75 -12.60 17.48
C LEU A 685 35.02 -11.34 18.30
N GLU A 686 34.38 -11.18 19.46
CA GLU A 686 34.58 -10.04 20.36
C GLU A 686 35.99 -10.09 21.01
N GLU A 687 36.55 -11.27 21.31
CA GLU A 687 37.94 -11.41 21.75
C GLU A 687 38.94 -10.90 20.70
N GLN A 688 38.55 -10.90 19.44
CA GLN A 688 39.36 -10.36 18.32
C GLN A 688 39.05 -8.88 18.03
N GLY A 689 38.19 -8.23 18.83
CA GLY A 689 37.77 -6.84 18.64
C GLY A 689 36.73 -6.64 17.56
N ILE A 690 36.05 -7.70 17.09
CA ILE A 690 34.96 -7.66 16.12
C ILE A 690 33.65 -7.54 16.87
N ARG A 691 32.96 -6.42 16.69
CA ARG A 691 31.67 -6.15 17.34
C ARG A 691 30.56 -6.99 16.76
N CYS A 692 29.79 -7.68 17.59
CA CYS A 692 28.64 -8.48 17.19
C CYS A 692 27.34 -7.78 17.52
N LEU A 693 26.48 -7.60 16.50
CA LEU A 693 25.15 -7.00 16.57
C LEU A 693 24.09 -8.07 16.31
N LYS A 694 23.06 -8.14 17.14
CA LYS A 694 22.00 -9.16 17.01
C LYS A 694 20.63 -8.53 16.90
N GLN A 695 19.87 -8.97 15.92
CA GLN A 695 18.46 -8.59 15.80
C GLN A 695 17.67 -8.96 17.05
N GLY A 696 16.95 -7.97 17.60
CA GLY A 696 16.15 -8.11 18.82
C GLY A 696 16.81 -7.51 20.07
N ASP A 697 18.07 -7.11 20.00
CA ASP A 697 18.73 -6.41 21.10
C ASP A 697 18.42 -4.90 21.10
N ASP A 698 18.10 -4.34 19.91
CA ASP A 698 17.69 -2.94 19.74
C ASP A 698 16.71 -2.81 18.55
N ASP A 699 16.20 -1.61 18.33
CA ASP A 699 15.39 -1.27 17.16
C ASP A 699 16.18 -1.49 15.86
N ARG A 700 15.46 -1.90 14.81
CA ARG A 700 16.07 -2.21 13.49
C ARG A 700 16.89 -1.04 12.93
N SER A 701 16.39 0.19 13.07
CA SER A 701 17.05 1.38 12.53
C SER A 701 18.36 1.68 13.27
N ARG A 702 18.38 1.50 14.59
CA ARG A 702 19.56 1.69 15.43
C ARG A 702 20.61 0.61 15.17
N LEU A 703 20.17 -0.65 15.05
CA LEU A 703 21.07 -1.75 14.69
C LEU A 703 21.73 -1.52 13.32
N LEU A 704 20.95 -1.10 12.34
CA LEU A 704 21.45 -0.77 11.01
C LEU A 704 22.43 0.41 11.06
N GLN A 705 22.11 1.44 11.82
CA GLN A 705 22.99 2.60 11.98
C GLN A 705 24.31 2.21 12.67
N ALA A 706 24.25 1.40 13.72
CA ALA A 706 25.44 0.89 14.40
C ALA A 706 26.32 0.06 13.47
N PHE A 707 25.69 -0.80 12.64
CA PHE A 707 26.37 -1.60 11.62
C PHE A 707 27.05 -0.74 10.54
N LEU A 708 26.40 0.35 10.12
CA LEU A 708 26.95 1.27 9.12
C LEU A 708 28.09 2.15 9.65
N GLN A 709 28.10 2.43 10.97
CA GLN A 709 29.16 3.22 11.62
C GLN A 709 30.41 2.42 11.90
N ASP A 710 30.30 1.11 12.08
CA ASP A 710 31.41 0.23 12.40
C ASP A 710 31.68 -0.77 11.24
N ARG A 711 32.71 -0.48 10.47
CA ARG A 711 33.07 -1.27 9.29
C ARG A 711 33.50 -2.70 9.58
N THR A 712 33.87 -3.03 10.83
CA THR A 712 34.34 -4.36 11.23
C THR A 712 33.25 -5.16 11.95
N SER A 713 32.06 -4.59 12.12
CA SER A 713 30.99 -5.26 12.85
C SER A 713 30.36 -6.41 12.06
N VAL A 714 29.73 -7.31 12.79
CA VAL A 714 28.98 -8.46 12.25
C VAL A 714 27.52 -8.34 12.70
N LEU A 715 26.58 -8.38 11.74
CA LEU A 715 25.15 -8.29 12.01
C LEU A 715 24.46 -9.64 11.81
N PHE A 716 23.94 -10.21 12.89
CA PHE A 716 23.14 -11.43 12.89
C PHE A 716 21.65 -11.09 12.76
N ALA A 717 21.00 -11.52 11.66
CA ALA A 717 19.66 -11.08 11.33
C ALA A 717 18.78 -12.17 10.71
N THR A 718 17.47 -11.98 10.78
CA THR A 718 16.46 -12.82 10.14
C THR A 718 15.71 -12.04 9.05
N ASP A 719 14.56 -12.50 8.66
CA ASP A 719 13.74 -12.07 7.51
C ASP A 719 13.65 -10.55 7.28
N SER A 720 13.51 -9.74 8.33
CA SER A 720 13.37 -8.28 8.18
C SER A 720 14.63 -7.59 7.64
N PHE A 721 15.78 -8.26 7.64
CA PHE A 721 17.03 -7.72 7.11
C PHE A 721 17.42 -8.32 5.74
N TRP A 722 16.68 -9.31 5.24
CA TRP A 722 16.82 -9.75 3.85
C TRP A 722 16.50 -8.62 2.87
N GLU A 723 15.69 -7.66 3.30
CA GLU A 723 15.33 -6.46 2.55
C GLU A 723 15.76 -5.18 3.29
N GLY A 724 16.05 -4.11 2.52
CA GLY A 724 16.25 -2.77 3.08
C GLY A 724 17.57 -2.51 3.83
N VAL A 725 18.57 -3.41 3.75
CA VAL A 725 19.94 -3.12 4.20
C VAL A 725 20.68 -2.48 3.03
N ASP A 726 21.20 -1.28 3.24
CA ASP A 726 22.03 -0.55 2.28
C ASP A 726 23.37 -0.20 2.95
N ALA A 727 24.38 -1.06 2.77
CA ALA A 727 25.71 -0.95 3.38
C ALA A 727 26.77 -0.99 2.28
N PRO A 728 27.10 0.16 1.68
CA PRO A 728 28.07 0.23 0.57
C PRO A 728 29.53 0.14 1.07
N GLY A 729 30.41 -0.31 0.18
CA GLY A 729 31.87 -0.36 0.38
C GLY A 729 32.29 -1.39 1.41
N ASP A 730 33.38 -1.10 2.14
CA ASP A 730 34.02 -2.03 3.07
C ASP A 730 33.17 -2.40 4.30
N THR A 731 32.02 -1.78 4.50
CA THR A 731 31.11 -2.09 5.61
C THR A 731 30.49 -3.48 5.43
N LEU A 732 30.30 -3.93 4.19
CA LEU A 732 29.73 -5.25 3.89
C LEU A 732 30.55 -5.95 2.81
N ARG A 733 31.44 -6.83 3.24
CA ARG A 733 32.30 -7.66 2.38
C ARG A 733 31.92 -9.14 2.39
N LEU A 734 31.10 -9.55 3.35
CA LEU A 734 30.65 -10.93 3.49
C LEU A 734 29.15 -10.99 3.76
N VAL A 735 28.42 -11.76 2.97
CA VAL A 735 27.04 -12.14 3.23
C VAL A 735 26.97 -13.65 3.42
N ILE A 736 26.47 -14.09 4.57
CA ILE A 736 26.28 -15.53 4.84
C ILE A 736 24.80 -15.85 4.81
N LEU A 737 24.41 -16.73 3.91
CA LEU A 737 23.07 -17.31 3.85
C LEU A 737 23.13 -18.69 4.51
N CYS A 738 22.72 -18.76 5.78
CA CYS A 738 22.87 -19.99 6.56
C CYS A 738 22.02 -21.14 6.01
N ARG A 739 20.83 -20.84 5.46
CA ARG A 739 19.91 -21.82 4.90
C ARG A 739 19.17 -21.23 3.69
N LEU A 740 18.79 -22.07 2.73
CA LEU A 740 17.89 -21.65 1.65
C LEU A 740 16.54 -21.16 2.23
N PRO A 741 16.05 -19.98 1.83
CA PRO A 741 14.95 -19.28 2.49
C PRO A 741 13.57 -19.84 2.12
N PHE A 742 13.38 -21.15 2.27
CA PHE A 742 12.06 -21.75 2.18
C PHE A 742 11.21 -21.32 3.37
N ARG A 743 9.94 -21.02 3.12
CA ARG A 743 8.99 -20.74 4.20
C ARG A 743 8.80 -21.95 5.11
N ALA A 744 8.48 -21.69 6.35
CA ALA A 744 8.11 -22.72 7.30
C ALA A 744 6.81 -23.41 6.83
N PRO A 745 6.79 -24.76 6.75
CA PRO A 745 5.65 -25.50 6.25
C PRO A 745 4.40 -25.40 7.15
N ASN A 746 4.56 -24.94 8.38
CA ASN A 746 3.50 -24.76 9.37
C ASN A 746 2.90 -23.33 9.39
N GLU A 747 3.37 -22.42 8.55
CA GLU A 747 2.76 -21.11 8.42
C GLU A 747 1.35 -21.24 7.83
N PRO A 748 0.30 -20.74 8.51
CA PRO A 748 -1.10 -21.06 8.18
C PRO A 748 -1.51 -20.72 6.74
N VAL A 749 -1.19 -19.52 6.28
CA VAL A 749 -1.57 -19.05 4.93
C VAL A 749 -0.79 -19.80 3.85
N PHE A 750 0.51 -19.99 4.08
CA PHE A 750 1.35 -20.73 3.15
C PHE A 750 0.90 -22.19 2.99
N LYS A 751 0.60 -22.87 4.10
CA LYS A 751 0.08 -24.23 4.10
C LYS A 751 -1.25 -24.32 3.34
N ALA A 752 -2.17 -23.37 3.56
CA ALA A 752 -3.43 -23.33 2.83
C ALA A 752 -3.26 -23.14 1.32
N ARG A 753 -2.32 -22.30 0.91
CA ARG A 753 -1.96 -22.11 -0.49
C ARG A 753 -1.38 -23.36 -1.12
N CYS A 754 -0.52 -24.09 -0.39
CA CYS A 754 0.00 -25.39 -0.84
C CYS A 754 -1.12 -26.38 -1.07
N GLU A 755 -2.02 -26.56 -0.11
CA GLU A 755 -3.17 -27.46 -0.21
C GLU A 755 -4.10 -27.06 -1.37
N ALA A 756 -4.36 -25.77 -1.57
CA ALA A 756 -5.18 -25.29 -2.68
C ALA A 756 -4.56 -25.61 -4.05
N LEU A 757 -3.24 -25.59 -4.17
CA LEU A 757 -2.54 -26.01 -5.40
C LEU A 757 -2.59 -27.52 -5.60
N GLU A 758 -2.35 -28.30 -4.55
CA GLU A 758 -2.38 -29.76 -4.58
C GLU A 758 -3.78 -30.29 -4.92
N ASN A 759 -4.83 -29.67 -4.37
CA ASN A 759 -6.22 -29.98 -4.71
C ASN A 759 -6.55 -29.71 -6.20
N ARG A 760 -5.80 -28.81 -6.84
CA ARG A 760 -5.88 -28.57 -8.30
C ARG A 760 -4.94 -29.47 -9.11
N GLY A 761 -4.30 -30.48 -8.50
CA GLY A 761 -3.35 -31.39 -9.14
C GLY A 761 -2.01 -30.76 -9.51
N LYS A 762 -1.65 -29.61 -8.90
CA LYS A 762 -0.39 -28.91 -9.12
C LYS A 762 0.60 -29.21 -8.01
N SER A 763 1.90 -29.11 -8.32
CA SER A 763 2.94 -29.24 -7.31
C SER A 763 3.09 -27.95 -6.52
N SER A 764 2.70 -27.95 -5.25
CA SER A 764 2.87 -26.81 -4.34
C SER A 764 4.34 -26.39 -4.22
N PHE A 765 5.25 -27.38 -4.28
CA PHE A 765 6.69 -27.10 -4.24
C PHE A 765 7.16 -26.32 -5.47
N MET A 766 6.79 -26.76 -6.68
CA MET A 766 7.26 -26.15 -7.94
C MET A 766 6.54 -24.83 -8.24
N GLU A 767 5.26 -24.72 -7.90
CA GLU A 767 4.41 -23.55 -8.24
C GLU A 767 4.46 -22.44 -7.18
N LEU A 768 4.86 -22.75 -5.93
CA LEU A 768 4.85 -21.78 -4.83
C LEU A 768 6.17 -21.76 -4.06
N SER A 769 6.55 -22.87 -3.40
CA SER A 769 7.65 -22.89 -2.45
C SER A 769 9.01 -22.55 -3.06
N LEU A 770 9.33 -23.17 -4.19
CA LEU A 770 10.59 -22.97 -4.89
C LEU A 770 10.71 -21.56 -5.50
N PRO A 771 9.72 -21.05 -6.25
CA PRO A 771 9.78 -19.69 -6.80
C PRO A 771 9.95 -18.62 -5.73
N GLU A 772 9.19 -18.70 -4.65
CA GLU A 772 9.26 -17.75 -3.54
C GLU A 772 10.63 -17.77 -2.87
N SER A 773 11.16 -18.95 -2.60
CA SER A 773 12.49 -19.13 -2.04
C SER A 773 13.59 -18.59 -2.96
N VAL A 774 13.49 -18.80 -4.27
CA VAL A 774 14.45 -18.26 -5.26
C VAL A 774 14.42 -16.73 -5.27
N MET A 775 13.25 -16.11 -5.26
CA MET A 775 13.14 -14.64 -5.22
C MET A 775 13.77 -14.06 -3.96
N LYS A 776 13.49 -14.64 -2.80
CA LYS A 776 14.07 -14.23 -1.52
C LYS A 776 15.60 -14.44 -1.48
N PHE A 777 16.07 -15.54 -2.04
CA PHE A 777 17.50 -15.83 -2.17
C PHE A 777 18.22 -14.76 -3.02
N LYS A 778 17.63 -14.36 -4.16
CA LYS A 778 18.15 -13.25 -5.00
C LYS A 778 18.25 -11.94 -4.20
N GLN A 779 17.30 -11.65 -3.32
CA GLN A 779 17.33 -10.46 -2.47
C GLN A 779 18.48 -10.48 -1.48
N GLY A 780 18.68 -11.61 -0.79
CA GLY A 780 19.81 -11.82 0.13
C GLY A 780 21.15 -11.71 -0.58
N PHE A 781 21.29 -12.37 -1.73
CA PHE A 781 22.47 -12.26 -2.58
C PHE A 781 22.77 -10.81 -3.02
N GLY A 782 21.73 -10.07 -3.39
CA GLY A 782 21.83 -8.69 -3.85
C GLY A 782 22.21 -7.67 -2.77
N ARG A 783 22.39 -8.07 -1.49
CA ARG A 783 22.84 -7.17 -0.43
C ARG A 783 24.29 -6.75 -0.57
N LEU A 784 25.13 -7.63 -1.12
CA LEU A 784 26.57 -7.42 -1.20
C LEU A 784 26.96 -6.25 -2.11
N MET A 785 26.31 -6.11 -3.28
CA MET A 785 26.69 -5.12 -4.29
C MET A 785 25.76 -3.92 -4.29
N ARG A 786 26.29 -2.72 -4.03
CA ARG A 786 25.61 -1.42 -4.07
C ARG A 786 26.27 -0.42 -5.02
N ARG A 787 27.57 -0.56 -5.20
CA ARG A 787 28.40 0.25 -6.11
C ARG A 787 29.24 -0.66 -7.00
N SER A 788 29.70 -0.14 -8.11
CA SER A 788 30.61 -0.86 -9.03
C SER A 788 31.96 -1.21 -8.38
N SER A 789 32.35 -0.45 -7.37
CA SER A 789 33.59 -0.67 -6.58
C SER A 789 33.45 -1.72 -5.48
N ASP A 790 32.23 -2.14 -5.13
CA ASP A 790 32.03 -3.12 -4.07
C ASP A 790 32.55 -4.48 -4.51
N HIS A 791 33.15 -5.22 -3.58
CA HIS A 791 33.57 -6.58 -3.80
C HIS A 791 33.44 -7.40 -2.51
N GLY A 792 33.20 -8.69 -2.65
CA GLY A 792 33.10 -9.55 -1.47
C GLY A 792 32.59 -10.96 -1.79
N VAL A 793 32.23 -11.67 -0.73
CA VAL A 793 31.86 -13.07 -0.75
C VAL A 793 30.41 -13.25 -0.33
N VAL A 794 29.67 -14.09 -1.07
CA VAL A 794 28.38 -14.62 -0.61
C VAL A 794 28.57 -16.10 -0.30
N ALA A 795 28.53 -16.47 0.97
CA ALA A 795 28.64 -17.85 1.40
C ALA A 795 27.26 -18.45 1.68
N VAL A 796 26.97 -19.61 1.10
CA VAL A 796 25.70 -20.34 1.30
C VAL A 796 26.00 -21.67 1.99
N LEU A 797 25.58 -21.79 3.25
CA LEU A 797 25.88 -22.96 4.10
C LEU A 797 24.86 -24.11 3.95
N ASP A 798 24.13 -24.14 2.85
CA ASP A 798 23.10 -25.15 2.59
C ASP A 798 23.47 -26.01 1.37
N GLY A 799 23.92 -27.25 1.65
CA GLY A 799 24.36 -28.21 0.63
C GLY A 799 23.27 -28.59 -0.39
N ARG A 800 21.99 -28.33 -0.10
CA ARG A 800 20.88 -28.58 -1.05
C ARG A 800 21.02 -27.76 -2.34
N LEU A 801 21.72 -26.62 -2.30
CA LEU A 801 22.00 -25.81 -3.48
C LEU A 801 22.80 -26.58 -4.55
N LEU A 802 23.71 -27.48 -4.14
CA LEU A 802 24.54 -28.27 -5.03
C LEU A 802 23.98 -29.70 -5.24
N HIS A 803 23.37 -30.29 -4.19
CA HIS A 803 22.99 -31.71 -4.19
C HIS A 803 21.56 -31.98 -4.69
N LYS A 804 20.68 -30.97 -4.71
CA LYS A 804 19.30 -31.14 -5.16
C LYS A 804 19.11 -30.54 -6.56
N ARG A 805 18.33 -31.21 -7.43
CA ARG A 805 18.06 -30.75 -8.79
C ARG A 805 17.46 -29.33 -8.83
N TYR A 806 16.66 -28.96 -7.85
CA TYR A 806 16.08 -27.63 -7.78
C TYR A 806 17.10 -26.54 -7.42
N GLY A 807 18.29 -26.87 -6.94
CA GLY A 807 19.36 -25.91 -6.70
C GLY A 807 19.78 -25.15 -7.97
N GLU A 808 19.61 -25.77 -9.14
CA GLU A 808 19.86 -25.12 -10.42
C GLU A 808 18.98 -23.87 -10.65
N PHE A 809 17.74 -23.86 -10.17
CA PHE A 809 16.86 -22.70 -10.28
C PHE A 809 17.41 -21.49 -9.52
N PHE A 810 18.01 -21.70 -8.35
CA PHE A 810 18.69 -20.64 -7.60
C PHE A 810 19.91 -20.12 -8.37
N LEU A 811 20.80 -21.02 -8.81
CA LEU A 811 22.04 -20.65 -9.49
C LEU A 811 21.79 -19.95 -10.84
N ARG A 812 20.79 -20.38 -11.60
CA ARG A 812 20.38 -19.74 -12.87
C ARG A 812 19.69 -18.38 -12.67
N SER A 813 19.18 -18.13 -11.49
CA SER A 813 18.52 -16.85 -11.17
C SER A 813 19.47 -15.77 -10.70
N LEU A 814 20.76 -16.10 -10.46
CA LEU A 814 21.82 -15.16 -10.11
C LEU A 814 22.57 -14.63 -11.34
N PRO A 815 23.19 -13.45 -11.24
CA PRO A 815 24.15 -13.01 -12.23
C PRO A 815 25.36 -13.95 -12.25
N GLU A 816 26.15 -13.88 -13.32
CA GLU A 816 27.38 -14.64 -13.42
C GLU A 816 28.41 -14.15 -12.40
N THR A 817 28.98 -15.06 -11.58
CA THR A 817 29.88 -14.76 -10.48
C THR A 817 31.10 -15.69 -10.48
N GLY A 818 32.16 -15.30 -9.77
CA GLY A 818 33.16 -16.26 -9.31
C GLY A 818 32.51 -17.36 -8.47
N ARG A 819 32.94 -18.61 -8.58
CA ARG A 819 32.33 -19.76 -7.86
C ARG A 819 33.39 -20.59 -7.15
N SER A 820 33.14 -20.86 -5.87
CA SER A 820 33.91 -21.78 -5.03
C SER A 820 32.95 -22.85 -4.50
N PHE A 821 33.00 -24.05 -5.09
CA PHE A 821 32.12 -25.19 -4.78
C PHE A 821 32.95 -26.40 -4.28
N GLY A 822 34.00 -26.10 -3.52
CA GLY A 822 34.88 -27.07 -2.88
C GLY A 822 34.41 -27.49 -1.49
N GLU A 823 35.32 -28.11 -0.73
CA GLU A 823 35.15 -28.34 0.71
C GLU A 823 35.24 -27.01 1.48
N PHE A 824 34.71 -26.98 2.69
CA PHE A 824 34.65 -25.77 3.51
C PHE A 824 36.02 -25.12 3.75
N GLU A 825 37.01 -25.93 4.04
CA GLU A 825 38.42 -25.49 4.21
C GLU A 825 39.02 -24.86 2.94
N SER A 826 38.61 -25.33 1.76
CA SER A 826 39.01 -24.71 0.49
C SER A 826 38.35 -23.38 0.28
N LEU A 827 37.06 -23.28 0.64
CA LEU A 827 36.30 -22.02 0.58
C LEU A 827 36.95 -20.93 1.45
N LEU A 828 37.37 -21.24 2.68
CA LEU A 828 38.05 -20.28 3.56
C LEU A 828 39.31 -19.71 2.91
N ARG A 829 40.18 -20.60 2.35
CA ARG A 829 41.41 -20.19 1.67
C ARG A 829 41.18 -19.37 0.40
N GLU A 830 40.13 -19.71 -0.38
CA GLU A 830 39.77 -18.98 -1.59
C GLU A 830 39.16 -17.61 -1.25
N MET A 831 38.37 -17.57 -0.18
CA MET A 831 37.76 -16.34 0.34
C MET A 831 38.84 -15.37 0.85
N GLU A 832 39.81 -15.84 1.63
CA GLU A 832 40.91 -15.02 2.11
C GLU A 832 41.69 -14.38 0.95
N ARG A 833 42.04 -15.16 -0.07
CA ARG A 833 42.72 -14.68 -1.27
C ARG A 833 41.89 -13.71 -2.10
N PHE A 834 40.57 -13.86 -2.04
CA PHE A 834 39.67 -13.01 -2.80
C PHE A 834 39.45 -11.66 -2.10
N LEU A 835 39.40 -11.65 -0.77
CA LEU A 835 39.16 -10.45 0.02
C LEU A 835 40.43 -9.63 0.28
N PHE A 836 41.61 -10.26 0.34
CA PHE A 836 42.89 -9.64 0.64
C PHE A 836 43.94 -9.96 -0.43
#